data_fcca9719e843ab2e6a64b71655edef27
#
_entry.id   fcca9719e843ab2e6a64b71655edef27
#
_cell.length_a   1.000
_cell.length_b   1.000
_cell.length_c   1.000
_cell.angle_alpha   90.00
_cell.angle_beta   90.00
_cell.angle_gamma   90.00
#
_symmetry.space_group_name_H-M   'P 1'
#
loop_
_entity.id
_entity.type
_entity.pdbx_description
1 polymer ?
#
loop_
_entity_poly.entity_id
_entity_poly.type
_entity_poly.pdbx_seq_one_letter_code
_entity_poly.pdbx_strand_id
1 'polypeptide(L)'
;MQKMLPFLIGLVLCANAAVFVSGDAPFHEENNEGALDELAGRQAWEWQQLHDPATGKIPDFVRSQELAFLRTLQKNDPSLKSRGDVWQSRGPWNVGGRTRALAIDVRDENHILTGGVSGGIWQTRDGGTTWKKVSLPDAHPGCVSITQDPRPGKQNMWYALSGEIYGTSASGGGAFYLGDGAFLSLDNGDSWTPIASTASGTPNQFTSNFQGGWRIVASPVDTVATCLYMATYGAIWRSTDTGKSWAMVLGNNSNSAYFSDVAVRPNGVVYATLSSTNASVKGFFRSADGVNFTDITPSFLRSWERMVIGLHPTRDEAFFIGEVPSDTSGGVVTTNYEGTKEYVALLRYQYVSGNGTGNGGVWENRSSNLPTDAASSFDRYNSQGGYNLMVRVQPGTDYVVTGGTNLYISTDGFTSKNNTTQIGGYSLGSTIGSWGVYMNHHPDQHDLLFSASNPMQAWSVSDGGIRKTKALKPGNTVWEDISYGYITSQFYSVTINKNKPFDAWLLGGLQDNGNYIVRSRQLKAGWKMTINGDGAYNYIAPNREFYIISTQLGNTRKAILDEQGNVLSRRRIDPDGVDKSVYNFINPLAVDPNGEDILYMPIGPRLGRLKGIKSLPVNGDMNKLKDRWEFTDSVVVSSNVAAEITTLAVSANSHTIYVGTNNRDVFRINNAHEGKMTMTPLSTFRLPSGGFVNSITIDPDDDNKVFVCYSNYNVN
;
A
#
# COMPACT_ATOMS: atom_id res chain seq x y z
N MET A 1 39.15 0.38 -3.07
CA MET A 1 38.23 -0.76 -3.00
C MET A 1 37.54 -0.96 -1.66
N GLN A 2 38.11 -0.61 -0.50
CA GLN A 2 37.48 -0.82 0.82
C GLN A 2 36.37 0.19 1.21
N LYS A 3 36.13 1.25 0.47
CA LYS A 3 35.11 2.27 0.77
C LYS A 3 33.76 2.13 0.00
N MET A 4 33.63 1.14 -0.87
CA MET A 4 32.41 0.95 -1.69
C MET A 4 31.37 0.01 -1.08
N LEU A 5 31.67 -0.68 0.02
CA LEU A 5 30.80 -1.70 0.60
C LEU A 5 29.50 -1.17 1.28
N PRO A 6 29.44 0.03 1.86
CA PRO A 6 28.20 0.50 2.50
C PRO A 6 27.05 0.80 1.54
N PHE A 7 27.34 1.03 0.26
CA PHE A 7 26.32 1.48 -0.72
C PHE A 7 25.50 0.32 -1.32
N LEU A 8 26.09 -0.87 -1.44
CA LEU A 8 25.38 -2.02 -2.03
C LEU A 8 24.32 -2.63 -1.10
N ILE A 9 24.50 -2.52 0.20
CA ILE A 9 23.61 -3.13 1.21
C ILE A 9 22.31 -2.32 1.37
N GLY A 10 22.34 -1.02 1.13
CA GLY A 10 21.13 -0.18 1.18
C GLY A 10 20.12 -0.46 0.06
N LEU A 11 20.59 -0.93 -1.10
CA LEU A 11 19.73 -1.19 -2.26
C LEU A 11 18.95 -2.50 -2.16
N VAL A 12 19.48 -3.49 -1.44
CA VAL A 12 18.89 -4.84 -1.36
C VAL A 12 17.66 -4.90 -0.43
N LEU A 13 17.50 -3.94 0.47
CA LEU A 13 16.38 -3.91 1.43
C LEU A 13 15.10 -3.25 0.90
N CYS A 14 15.15 -2.57 -0.25
CA CYS A 14 13.99 -1.88 -0.84
C CYS A 14 13.35 -2.58 -2.04
N ALA A 15 13.93 -3.69 -2.54
CA ALA A 15 13.40 -4.40 -3.69
C ALA A 15 12.30 -5.39 -3.29
N ASN A 16 11.12 -4.88 -2.95
CA ASN A 16 9.89 -5.66 -3.06
C ASN A 16 9.38 -5.48 -4.48
N ALA A 17 9.71 -6.45 -5.34
CA ALA A 17 9.41 -6.42 -6.75
C ALA A 17 7.89 -6.37 -7.04
N ALA A 18 7.47 -5.34 -7.73
CA ALA A 18 6.18 -5.34 -8.42
C ALA A 18 6.33 -6.07 -9.76
N VAL A 19 5.42 -6.96 -10.09
CA VAL A 19 5.45 -7.75 -11.31
C VAL A 19 4.25 -7.45 -12.19
N PHE A 20 4.52 -7.27 -13.46
CA PHE A 20 3.50 -7.12 -14.50
C PHE A 20 3.20 -8.46 -15.17
N VAL A 21 1.93 -8.75 -15.36
CA VAL A 21 1.46 -9.81 -16.25
C VAL A 21 1.40 -9.26 -17.66
N SER A 22 2.29 -9.68 -18.54
CA SER A 22 2.16 -9.42 -19.96
C SER A 22 1.15 -10.40 -20.58
N GLY A 23 -0.12 -10.06 -20.49
CA GLY A 23 -1.15 -10.55 -21.36
C GLY A 23 -1.86 -9.33 -21.88
N ASP A 24 -2.12 -9.25 -23.16
CA ASP A 24 -2.88 -8.15 -23.78
C ASP A 24 -4.25 -8.00 -23.10
N ALA A 25 -4.29 -7.30 -21.96
CA ALA A 25 -5.52 -6.79 -21.42
C ALA A 25 -5.88 -5.55 -22.24
N PRO A 26 -7.03 -5.49 -22.88
CA PRO A 26 -7.45 -4.27 -23.56
C PRO A 26 -7.61 -3.19 -22.49
N PHE A 27 -6.79 -2.14 -22.59
CA PHE A 27 -7.05 -0.89 -21.91
C PHE A 27 -8.39 -0.37 -22.40
N HIS A 28 -9.41 -0.41 -21.56
CA HIS A 28 -10.59 0.39 -21.80
C HIS A 28 -10.26 1.82 -21.39
N GLU A 29 -10.04 2.67 -22.38
CA GLU A 29 -10.15 4.12 -22.24
C GLU A 29 -11.59 4.44 -21.85
N GLU A 30 -11.85 4.61 -20.56
CA GLU A 30 -12.97 5.40 -20.07
C GLU A 30 -12.42 6.51 -19.18
N ASN A 31 -12.78 7.73 -19.57
CA ASN A 31 -12.40 9.02 -19.00
C ASN A 31 -12.59 9.10 -17.47
N ASN A 32 -11.54 8.76 -16.72
CA ASN A 32 -11.42 9.03 -15.29
C ASN A 32 -10.00 9.54 -14.99
N GLU A 33 -9.73 10.77 -15.41
CA GLU A 33 -8.36 11.33 -15.42
C GLU A 33 -7.79 11.72 -14.05
N GLY A 34 -8.55 11.69 -12.97
CA GLY A 34 -8.08 12.20 -11.66
C GLY A 34 -7.46 11.18 -10.74
N ALA A 35 -8.11 10.07 -10.48
CA ALA A 35 -7.64 9.04 -9.53
C ALA A 35 -6.71 8.02 -10.20
N LEU A 36 -6.88 7.78 -11.49
CA LEU A 36 -6.01 6.94 -12.30
C LEU A 36 -4.58 7.50 -12.40
N ASP A 37 -4.41 8.82 -12.37
CA ASP A 37 -3.10 9.46 -12.50
C ASP A 37 -2.18 9.17 -11.30
N GLU A 38 -2.69 9.13 -10.09
CA GLU A 38 -1.87 8.93 -8.90
C GLU A 38 -1.31 7.51 -8.82
N LEU A 39 -2.10 6.54 -9.20
CA LEU A 39 -1.75 5.13 -9.14
C LEU A 39 -1.04 4.61 -10.37
N ALA A 40 -1.56 4.92 -11.55
CA ALA A 40 -0.89 4.59 -12.80
C ALA A 40 0.52 5.22 -12.81
N GLY A 41 0.65 6.43 -12.26
CA GLY A 41 1.92 7.10 -12.06
C GLY A 41 2.87 6.32 -11.14
N ARG A 42 2.39 5.82 -10.01
CA ARG A 42 3.21 5.02 -9.08
C ARG A 42 3.67 3.71 -9.70
N GLN A 43 2.77 2.98 -10.35
CA GLN A 43 3.09 1.69 -10.96
C GLN A 43 4.06 1.82 -12.11
N ALA A 44 3.82 2.78 -13.00
CA ALA A 44 4.74 3.07 -14.08
C ALA A 44 6.13 3.43 -13.54
N TRP A 45 6.17 4.20 -12.45
CA TRP A 45 7.41 4.58 -11.78
C TRP A 45 8.13 3.38 -11.14
N GLU A 46 7.42 2.51 -10.42
CA GLU A 46 8.00 1.30 -9.83
C GLU A 46 8.49 0.31 -10.91
N TRP A 47 7.69 0.08 -11.95
CA TRP A 47 8.06 -0.80 -13.06
C TRP A 47 9.28 -0.26 -13.83
N GLN A 48 9.33 1.02 -14.13
CA GLN A 48 10.46 1.64 -14.81
C GLN A 48 11.77 1.41 -14.06
N GLN A 49 11.73 1.38 -12.73
CA GLN A 49 12.91 1.17 -11.91
C GLN A 49 13.42 -0.28 -11.89
N LEU A 50 12.55 -1.26 -12.03
CA LEU A 50 12.87 -2.65 -11.70
C LEU A 50 13.01 -3.57 -12.92
N HIS A 51 12.24 -3.34 -13.99
CA HIS A 51 12.27 -4.26 -15.13
C HIS A 51 13.65 -4.32 -15.79
N ASP A 52 14.00 -5.49 -16.33
CA ASP A 52 15.09 -5.65 -17.26
C ASP A 52 14.72 -4.99 -18.61
N PRO A 53 15.42 -3.95 -19.05
CA PRO A 53 15.06 -3.23 -20.27
C PRO A 53 15.12 -4.07 -21.55
N ALA A 54 15.91 -5.15 -21.55
CA ALA A 54 16.04 -6.03 -22.71
C ALA A 54 14.84 -6.96 -22.88
N THR A 55 14.18 -7.34 -21.76
CA THR A 55 13.08 -8.29 -21.77
C THR A 55 11.74 -7.66 -21.42
N GLY A 56 11.73 -6.45 -20.84
CA GLY A 56 10.56 -5.80 -20.29
C GLY A 56 9.97 -6.52 -19.05
N LYS A 57 10.72 -7.40 -18.41
CA LYS A 57 10.27 -8.21 -17.29
C LYS A 57 11.23 -8.12 -16.11
N ILE A 58 10.70 -8.26 -14.89
CA ILE A 58 11.53 -8.50 -13.72
C ILE A 58 12.00 -9.95 -13.77
N PRO A 59 13.31 -10.24 -13.60
CA PRO A 59 13.83 -11.60 -13.74
C PRO A 59 13.23 -12.59 -12.73
N ASP A 60 13.05 -13.83 -13.17
CA ASP A 60 12.54 -14.89 -12.32
C ASP A 60 13.52 -15.21 -11.18
N PHE A 61 12.98 -15.58 -10.03
CA PHE A 61 13.76 -15.97 -8.84
C PHE A 61 14.73 -14.91 -8.32
N VAL A 62 14.62 -13.65 -8.75
CA VAL A 62 15.56 -12.57 -8.38
C VAL A 62 15.71 -12.44 -6.86
N ARG A 63 14.62 -12.51 -6.10
CA ARG A 63 14.65 -12.46 -4.64
C ARG A 63 15.49 -13.58 -4.02
N SER A 64 15.34 -14.79 -4.50
CA SER A 64 16.12 -15.95 -4.03
C SER A 64 17.60 -15.80 -4.36
N GLN A 65 17.93 -15.25 -5.53
CA GLN A 65 19.29 -14.96 -5.95
C GLN A 65 19.93 -13.88 -5.07
N GLU A 66 19.21 -12.79 -4.79
CA GLU A 66 19.67 -11.71 -3.90
C GLU A 66 19.96 -12.23 -2.48
N LEU A 67 19.05 -13.04 -1.92
CA LEU A 67 19.23 -13.64 -0.60
C LEU A 67 20.43 -14.62 -0.59
N ALA A 68 20.59 -15.42 -1.63
CA ALA A 68 21.76 -16.30 -1.78
C ALA A 68 23.05 -15.50 -1.82
N PHE A 69 23.08 -14.41 -2.58
CA PHE A 69 24.23 -13.52 -2.65
C PHE A 69 24.56 -12.87 -1.29
N LEU A 70 23.56 -12.36 -0.58
CA LEU A 70 23.74 -11.81 0.78
C LEU A 70 24.36 -12.82 1.74
N ARG A 71 23.92 -14.09 1.68
CA ARG A 71 24.50 -15.17 2.50
C ARG A 71 25.98 -15.43 2.17
N THR A 72 26.41 -15.21 0.93
CA THR A 72 27.83 -15.32 0.55
C THR A 72 28.65 -14.18 1.13
N LEU A 73 28.14 -12.96 1.11
CA LEU A 73 28.81 -11.80 1.71
C LEU A 73 29.08 -11.98 3.20
N GLN A 74 28.10 -12.49 3.94
CA GLN A 74 28.24 -12.76 5.37
C GLN A 74 29.26 -13.87 5.70
N LYS A 75 29.45 -14.82 4.79
CA LYS A 75 30.43 -15.91 4.97
C LYS A 75 31.87 -15.49 4.67
N ASN A 76 32.03 -14.61 3.69
CA ASN A 76 33.35 -14.27 3.14
C ASN A 76 34.09 -13.17 3.91
N ASP A 77 33.41 -12.46 4.82
CA ASP A 77 34.04 -11.45 5.67
C ASP A 77 33.68 -11.65 7.15
N PRO A 78 34.41 -12.47 7.89
CA PRO A 78 34.24 -12.63 9.33
C PRO A 78 34.44 -11.32 10.11
N SER A 79 35.16 -10.33 9.54
CA SER A 79 35.39 -9.04 10.19
C SER A 79 34.14 -8.17 10.24
N LEU A 80 33.17 -8.40 9.37
CA LEU A 80 31.82 -7.79 9.45
C LEU A 80 31.06 -8.23 10.71
N LYS A 81 31.37 -9.42 11.24
CA LYS A 81 30.79 -9.90 12.51
C LYS A 81 31.49 -9.33 13.75
N SER A 82 32.72 -8.89 13.63
CA SER A 82 33.55 -8.42 14.75
C SER A 82 33.57 -6.89 14.90
N ARG A 83 33.14 -6.15 13.87
CA ARG A 83 32.91 -4.71 13.98
C ARG A 83 31.57 -4.48 14.67
N GLY A 84 31.57 -3.79 15.79
CA GLY A 84 30.37 -3.43 16.54
C GLY A 84 29.38 -2.49 15.80
N ASP A 85 29.57 -2.32 14.51
CA ASP A 85 28.70 -1.56 13.60
C ASP A 85 27.54 -2.44 13.12
N VAL A 86 26.73 -2.89 14.07
CA VAL A 86 25.48 -3.60 13.78
C VAL A 86 24.47 -2.58 13.27
N TRP A 87 23.87 -2.83 12.12
CA TRP A 87 22.71 -2.07 11.66
C TRP A 87 21.63 -2.07 12.74
N GLN A 88 21.18 -0.90 13.12
CA GLN A 88 20.14 -0.73 14.14
C GLN A 88 18.89 -0.12 13.52
N SER A 89 17.74 -0.74 13.74
CA SER A 89 16.46 -0.18 13.34
C SER A 89 16.18 1.12 14.11
N ARG A 90 15.86 2.18 13.38
CA ARG A 90 15.43 3.46 13.92
C ARG A 90 13.92 3.63 13.86
N GLY A 91 13.18 2.61 13.42
CA GLY A 91 11.74 2.64 13.28
C GLY A 91 11.28 3.20 11.92
N PRO A 92 10.08 3.80 11.87
CA PRO A 92 9.24 4.28 12.98
C PRO A 92 8.63 3.16 13.81
N TRP A 93 8.68 3.30 15.13
CA TRP A 93 8.14 2.31 16.08
C TRP A 93 6.64 2.51 16.37
N ASN A 94 6.14 3.71 16.14
CA ASN A 94 4.78 4.14 16.44
C ASN A 94 3.95 4.44 15.18
N VAL A 95 4.39 3.96 14.02
CA VAL A 95 3.67 4.13 12.75
C VAL A 95 3.56 2.76 12.09
N GLY A 96 2.37 2.20 12.08
CA GLY A 96 2.06 1.01 11.30
C GLY A 96 1.98 1.33 9.82
N GLY A 97 2.20 0.34 8.98
CA GLY A 97 2.00 0.42 7.53
C GLY A 97 0.80 -0.39 7.10
N ARG A 98 0.60 -0.48 5.78
CA ARG A 98 -0.52 -1.17 5.16
C ARG A 98 -0.71 -2.59 5.69
N THR A 99 -1.87 -2.83 6.29
CA THR A 99 -2.21 -4.07 6.97
C THR A 99 -3.54 -4.60 6.45
N ARG A 100 -3.53 -5.80 5.88
CA ARG A 100 -4.73 -6.44 5.33
C ARG A 100 -5.20 -7.64 6.13
N ALA A 101 -4.28 -8.36 6.76
CA ALA A 101 -4.59 -9.56 7.48
C ALA A 101 -4.69 -9.30 8.98
N LEU A 102 -5.77 -9.79 9.60
CA LEU A 102 -5.98 -9.72 11.04
C LEU A 102 -6.67 -11.02 11.50
N ALA A 103 -6.15 -11.62 12.56
CA ALA A 103 -6.77 -12.75 13.19
C ALA A 103 -6.47 -12.76 14.71
N ILE A 104 -7.45 -13.18 15.51
CA ILE A 104 -7.39 -13.22 16.97
C ILE A 104 -7.51 -14.67 17.40
N ASP A 105 -6.67 -15.13 18.33
CA ASP A 105 -6.74 -16.48 18.87
C ASP A 105 -8.07 -16.67 19.59
N VAL A 106 -8.83 -17.71 19.21
CA VAL A 106 -10.14 -18.03 19.78
C VAL A 106 -10.07 -18.37 21.28
N ARG A 107 -8.88 -18.63 21.85
CA ARG A 107 -8.64 -18.96 23.26
C ARG A 107 -8.15 -17.78 24.09
N ASP A 108 -7.48 -16.81 23.42
CA ASP A 108 -6.84 -15.66 24.09
C ASP A 108 -6.85 -14.44 23.18
N GLU A 109 -7.72 -13.49 23.45
CA GLU A 109 -7.85 -12.26 22.68
C GLU A 109 -6.64 -11.31 22.81
N ASN A 110 -5.68 -11.57 23.68
CA ASN A 110 -4.41 -10.86 23.71
C ASN A 110 -3.41 -11.42 22.68
N HIS A 111 -3.67 -12.62 22.17
CA HIS A 111 -2.89 -13.21 21.10
C HIS A 111 -3.49 -12.85 19.74
N ILE A 112 -2.82 -11.97 19.03
CA ILE A 112 -3.25 -11.44 17.73
C ILE A 112 -2.15 -11.67 16.72
N LEU A 113 -2.52 -12.19 15.56
CA LEU A 113 -1.67 -12.25 14.37
C LEU A 113 -2.18 -11.26 13.33
N THR A 114 -1.23 -10.62 12.66
CA THR A 114 -1.51 -9.62 11.64
C THR A 114 -0.51 -9.70 10.50
N GLY A 115 -0.89 -9.27 9.31
CA GLY A 115 -0.06 -9.31 8.13
C GLY A 115 -0.03 -7.99 7.39
N GLY A 116 1.19 -7.47 7.21
CA GLY A 116 1.44 -6.34 6.32
C GLY A 116 1.59 -6.81 4.87
N VAL A 117 1.20 -5.98 3.93
CA VAL A 117 1.31 -6.29 2.49
C VAL A 117 2.77 -6.49 2.06
N SER A 118 3.70 -5.82 2.70
CA SER A 118 5.14 -5.94 2.46
C SER A 118 5.96 -6.22 3.72
N GLY A 119 5.32 -6.20 4.91
CA GLY A 119 5.99 -6.30 6.21
C GLY A 119 6.08 -7.71 6.78
N GLY A 120 5.43 -8.70 6.15
CA GLY A 120 5.34 -10.07 6.66
C GLY A 120 4.32 -10.27 7.78
N ILE A 121 4.43 -11.40 8.48
CA ILE A 121 3.51 -11.78 9.55
C ILE A 121 4.10 -11.36 10.90
N TRP A 122 3.28 -10.74 11.71
CA TRP A 122 3.59 -10.25 13.04
C TRP A 122 2.63 -10.82 14.08
N GLN A 123 3.11 -10.93 15.30
CA GLN A 123 2.39 -11.50 16.42
C GLN A 123 2.52 -10.61 17.66
N THR A 124 1.45 -10.48 18.42
CA THR A 124 1.45 -10.00 19.80
C THR A 124 0.82 -11.05 20.71
N ARG A 125 1.26 -11.13 21.96
CA ARG A 125 0.66 -11.97 23.01
C ARG A 125 0.21 -11.17 24.23
N ASP A 126 0.24 -9.85 24.12
CA ASP A 126 -0.11 -8.90 25.18
C ASP A 126 -1.09 -7.81 24.69
N GLY A 127 -1.93 -8.18 23.72
CA GLY A 127 -3.01 -7.34 23.21
C GLY A 127 -2.55 -6.12 22.40
N GLY A 128 -1.33 -6.17 21.85
CA GLY A 128 -0.75 -5.10 21.01
C GLY A 128 0.22 -4.19 21.75
N THR A 129 0.61 -4.51 22.98
CA THR A 129 1.63 -3.74 23.73
C THR A 129 3.03 -3.97 23.15
N THR A 130 3.32 -5.21 22.73
CA THR A 130 4.56 -5.58 22.05
C THR A 130 4.29 -6.43 20.81
N TRP A 131 5.12 -6.25 19.78
CA TRP A 131 5.02 -6.98 18.51
C TRP A 131 6.33 -7.69 18.16
N LYS A 132 6.19 -8.90 17.63
CA LYS A 132 7.29 -9.71 17.10
C LYS A 132 7.00 -10.11 15.67
N LYS A 133 7.94 -9.88 14.73
CA LYS A 133 7.89 -10.46 13.41
C LYS A 133 8.14 -11.96 13.49
N VAL A 134 7.24 -12.77 12.93
CA VAL A 134 7.30 -14.24 12.97
C VAL A 134 7.50 -14.88 11.60
N SER A 135 7.31 -14.13 10.51
CA SER A 135 7.73 -14.60 9.17
C SER A 135 9.24 -14.55 9.02
N LEU A 136 9.79 -15.53 8.31
CA LEU A 136 11.22 -15.59 8.01
C LEU A 136 11.64 -14.49 7.02
N PRO A 137 12.90 -14.04 7.06
CA PRO A 137 13.42 -13.02 6.12
C PRO A 137 13.37 -13.45 4.65
N ASP A 138 13.46 -14.75 4.40
CA ASP A 138 13.45 -15.39 3.08
C ASP A 138 12.07 -15.89 2.64
N ALA A 139 11.06 -15.80 3.53
CA ALA A 139 9.67 -15.99 3.14
C ALA A 139 9.14 -14.75 2.40
N HIS A 140 8.11 -14.94 1.56
CA HIS A 140 7.47 -13.82 0.89
C HIS A 140 6.90 -12.84 1.93
N PRO A 141 7.19 -11.53 1.86
CA PRO A 141 6.81 -10.57 2.90
C PRO A 141 5.32 -10.23 2.92
N GLY A 142 4.57 -10.43 1.82
CA GLY A 142 3.16 -10.06 1.71
C GLY A 142 2.23 -11.05 2.42
N CYS A 143 1.30 -10.54 3.22
CA CYS A 143 0.27 -11.34 3.86
C CYS A 143 -1.07 -10.60 3.79
N VAL A 144 -2.05 -11.21 3.12
CA VAL A 144 -3.36 -10.58 2.86
C VAL A 144 -4.51 -11.19 3.67
N SER A 145 -4.32 -12.40 4.20
CA SER A 145 -5.33 -13.07 5.03
C SER A 145 -4.67 -14.05 5.99
N ILE A 146 -5.17 -14.11 7.23
CA ILE A 146 -4.76 -15.09 8.25
C ILE A 146 -6.01 -15.72 8.84
N THR A 147 -5.97 -17.03 9.10
CA THR A 147 -7.03 -17.76 9.78
C THR A 147 -6.46 -18.77 10.76
N GLN A 148 -7.16 -19.01 11.86
CA GLN A 148 -6.88 -20.06 12.83
C GLN A 148 -7.86 -21.21 12.59
N ASP A 149 -7.43 -22.45 12.80
CA ASP A 149 -8.39 -23.56 12.94
C ASP A 149 -9.08 -23.42 14.31
N PRO A 150 -10.38 -23.07 14.34
CA PRO A 150 -11.04 -22.75 15.61
C PRO A 150 -11.41 -23.97 16.44
N ARG A 151 -11.26 -25.20 15.89
CA ARG A 151 -11.74 -26.45 16.50
C ARG A 151 -10.88 -26.84 17.70
N PRO A 152 -11.51 -27.38 18.78
CA PRO A 152 -10.80 -27.87 19.95
C PRO A 152 -9.66 -28.85 19.59
N GLY A 153 -8.47 -28.61 20.12
CA GLY A 153 -7.26 -29.39 19.85
C GLY A 153 -6.55 -29.04 18.54
N LYS A 154 -7.08 -28.13 17.70
CA LYS A 154 -6.46 -27.66 16.45
C LYS A 154 -6.04 -26.19 16.51
N GLN A 155 -6.35 -25.47 17.57
CA GLN A 155 -6.16 -24.02 17.66
C GLN A 155 -4.68 -23.54 17.60
N ASN A 156 -3.72 -24.48 17.65
CA ASN A 156 -2.32 -24.16 17.36
C ASN A 156 -2.01 -24.07 15.86
N MET A 157 -2.96 -24.46 15.01
CA MET A 157 -2.81 -24.45 13.57
C MET A 157 -3.32 -23.13 13.01
N TRP A 158 -2.44 -22.42 12.32
CA TRP A 158 -2.75 -21.15 11.66
C TRP A 158 -2.35 -21.20 10.20
N TYR A 159 -3.09 -20.51 9.38
CA TYR A 159 -2.86 -20.42 7.94
C TYR A 159 -2.80 -18.96 7.53
N ALA A 160 -1.85 -18.63 6.66
CA ALA A 160 -1.72 -17.31 6.07
C ALA A 160 -1.69 -17.42 4.54
N LEU A 161 -2.27 -16.45 3.87
CA LEU A 161 -2.28 -16.35 2.41
C LEU A 161 -1.50 -15.12 2.00
N SER A 162 -0.65 -15.26 1.00
CA SER A 162 0.16 -14.18 0.45
C SER A 162 -0.38 -13.69 -0.90
N GLY A 163 0.06 -12.51 -1.30
CA GLY A 163 -0.16 -11.94 -2.63
C GLY A 163 -1.36 -11.01 -2.74
N GLU A 164 -1.07 -9.77 -3.10
CA GLU A 164 -2.04 -8.75 -3.46
C GLU A 164 -1.92 -8.48 -4.95
N ILE A 165 -2.72 -9.17 -5.77
CA ILE A 165 -2.58 -9.09 -7.23
C ILE A 165 -3.26 -7.87 -7.85
N TYR A 166 -4.23 -7.29 -7.17
CA TYR A 166 -5.00 -6.16 -7.65
C TYR A 166 -5.56 -5.36 -6.50
N GLY A 167 -5.63 -4.08 -6.63
CA GLY A 167 -6.11 -3.23 -5.58
C GLY A 167 -4.96 -2.60 -4.80
N THR A 168 -4.45 -1.55 -5.32
CA THR A 168 -3.56 -0.65 -4.60
C THR A 168 -4.35 0.50 -4.06
N SER A 169 -3.74 1.23 -3.15
CA SER A 169 -4.30 2.43 -2.52
C SER A 169 -4.79 3.49 -3.50
N ALA A 170 -4.69 3.25 -4.77
CA ALA A 170 -5.05 4.22 -5.74
C ALA A 170 -5.59 3.57 -7.01
N SER A 171 -6.41 2.57 -6.94
CA SER A 171 -7.13 2.02 -8.07
C SER A 171 -6.46 1.01 -8.99
N GLY A 172 -7.22 0.35 -9.57
CA GLY A 172 -7.39 -0.49 -10.74
C GLY A 172 -6.27 -0.74 -11.75
N GLY A 173 -5.06 -0.52 -11.49
CA GLY A 173 -3.99 -0.67 -12.46
C GLY A 173 -2.72 -1.37 -11.98
N GLY A 174 -2.73 -2.00 -10.79
CA GLY A 174 -1.75 -3.02 -10.45
C GLY A 174 -0.42 -2.58 -9.84
N ALA A 175 -0.33 -2.06 -8.63
CA ALA A 175 0.86 -2.35 -7.85
C ALA A 175 0.67 -3.76 -7.26
N PHE A 176 1.22 -4.74 -7.91
CA PHE A 176 1.09 -6.13 -7.49
C PHE A 176 2.18 -6.45 -6.46
N TYR A 177 1.75 -6.98 -5.33
CA TYR A 177 2.63 -7.75 -4.48
C TYR A 177 2.27 -9.22 -4.68
N LEU A 178 2.81 -9.85 -5.71
CA LEU A 178 2.55 -11.27 -5.97
C LEU A 178 2.96 -12.11 -4.76
N GLY A 179 2.09 -13.03 -4.41
CA GLY A 179 2.34 -14.01 -3.39
C GLY A 179 3.09 -15.24 -3.89
N ASP A 180 3.39 -16.12 -2.96
CA ASP A 180 3.86 -17.48 -3.24
C ASP A 180 2.99 -18.51 -2.49
N GLY A 181 1.67 -18.34 -2.62
CA GLY A 181 0.69 -19.23 -2.05
C GLY A 181 0.44 -19.02 -0.56
N ALA A 182 0.13 -20.11 0.13
CA ALA A 182 -0.25 -20.14 1.52
C ALA A 182 0.89 -20.69 2.41
N PHE A 183 0.82 -20.30 3.69
CA PHE A 183 1.76 -20.72 4.74
C PHE A 183 1.00 -21.37 5.90
N LEU A 184 1.64 -22.32 6.56
CA LEU A 184 1.13 -23.04 7.74
C LEU A 184 2.03 -22.81 8.94
N SER A 185 1.41 -22.54 10.07
CA SER A 185 2.01 -22.63 11.41
C SER A 185 1.36 -23.78 12.19
N LEU A 186 2.17 -24.57 12.89
CA LEU A 186 1.72 -25.66 13.78
C LEU A 186 1.97 -25.35 15.28
N ASP A 187 2.62 -24.22 15.56
CA ASP A 187 3.12 -23.81 16.86
C ASP A 187 2.48 -22.51 17.37
N ASN A 188 1.19 -22.34 17.03
CA ASN A 188 0.42 -21.17 17.45
C ASN A 188 0.96 -19.83 16.91
N GLY A 189 1.42 -19.83 15.65
CA GLY A 189 1.86 -18.62 14.94
C GLY A 189 3.32 -18.24 15.19
N ASP A 190 4.09 -18.99 15.96
CA ASP A 190 5.49 -18.67 16.29
C ASP A 190 6.45 -18.87 15.11
N SER A 191 6.16 -19.84 14.23
CA SER A 191 6.90 -20.09 13.00
C SER A 191 5.98 -20.50 11.84
N TRP A 192 6.46 -20.27 10.61
CA TRP A 192 5.67 -20.47 9.39
C TRP A 192 6.44 -21.24 8.34
N THR A 193 5.79 -22.16 7.67
CA THR A 193 6.32 -22.95 6.56
C THR A 193 5.43 -22.80 5.33
N PRO A 194 5.99 -22.67 4.10
CA PRO A 194 5.21 -22.67 2.88
C PRO A 194 4.41 -23.97 2.71
N ILE A 195 3.17 -23.86 2.26
CA ILE A 195 2.37 -25.00 1.81
C ILE A 195 2.80 -25.31 0.37
N ALA A 196 3.64 -26.34 0.21
CA ALA A 196 4.32 -26.65 -1.05
C ALA A 196 3.38 -26.81 -2.26
N SER A 197 2.16 -27.27 -2.04
CA SER A 197 1.14 -27.44 -3.10
C SER A 197 0.62 -26.11 -3.67
N THR A 198 0.90 -24.99 -3.03
CA THR A 198 0.48 -23.64 -3.45
C THR A 198 1.64 -22.74 -3.84
N ALA A 199 2.86 -23.10 -3.48
CA ALA A 199 4.06 -22.32 -3.76
C ALA A 199 4.50 -22.51 -5.23
N SER A 200 4.79 -21.42 -5.92
CA SER A 200 5.33 -21.42 -7.27
C SER A 200 6.84 -21.19 -7.31
N GLY A 201 7.40 -20.58 -6.28
CA GLY A 201 8.79 -20.12 -6.22
C GLY A 201 9.13 -18.98 -7.19
N THR A 202 8.10 -18.36 -7.78
CA THR A 202 8.26 -17.25 -8.75
C THR A 202 7.43 -16.03 -8.35
N PRO A 203 7.63 -15.46 -7.15
CA PRO A 203 6.78 -14.36 -6.66
C PRO A 203 6.94 -13.04 -7.44
N ASN A 204 7.84 -12.97 -8.38
CA ASN A 204 8.08 -11.86 -9.30
C ASN A 204 7.46 -12.06 -10.69
N GLN A 205 6.80 -13.20 -10.93
CA GLN A 205 6.11 -13.50 -12.18
C GLN A 205 4.80 -14.23 -11.89
N PHE A 206 3.69 -13.79 -12.49
CA PHE A 206 2.41 -14.45 -12.33
C PHE A 206 2.37 -15.75 -13.13
N THR A 207 2.53 -16.88 -12.45
CA THR A 207 2.55 -18.22 -13.04
C THR A 207 1.49 -19.14 -12.43
N SER A 208 0.84 -18.72 -11.35
CA SER A 208 -0.15 -19.51 -10.62
C SER A 208 -1.22 -18.63 -10.00
N ASN A 209 -2.47 -19.08 -10.02
CA ASN A 209 -3.58 -18.40 -9.35
C ASN A 209 -3.35 -18.24 -7.84
N PHE A 210 -2.55 -19.09 -7.22
CA PHE A 210 -2.19 -18.98 -5.80
C PHE A 210 -1.31 -17.77 -5.46
N GLN A 211 -0.74 -17.11 -6.47
CA GLN A 211 0.02 -15.87 -6.28
C GLN A 211 -0.86 -14.63 -6.10
N GLY A 212 -2.16 -14.75 -6.45
CA GLY A 212 -3.17 -13.69 -6.27
C GLY A 212 -4.15 -14.05 -5.16
N GLY A 213 -3.74 -13.93 -3.91
CA GLY A 213 -4.56 -14.29 -2.76
C GLY A 213 -5.51 -13.18 -2.31
N TRP A 214 -6.73 -13.55 -1.92
CA TRP A 214 -7.69 -12.63 -1.32
C TRP A 214 -8.09 -13.03 0.10
N ARG A 215 -8.48 -14.30 0.30
CA ARG A 215 -8.89 -14.78 1.62
C ARG A 215 -8.60 -16.27 1.78
N ILE A 216 -8.17 -16.65 2.98
CA ILE A 216 -8.09 -18.05 3.42
C ILE A 216 -8.93 -18.22 4.69
N VAL A 217 -9.74 -19.27 4.76
CA VAL A 217 -10.64 -19.55 5.88
C VAL A 217 -10.56 -21.03 6.26
N ALA A 218 -10.38 -21.31 7.55
CA ALA A 218 -10.52 -22.66 8.10
C ALA A 218 -11.99 -22.95 8.45
N SER A 219 -12.50 -24.08 7.99
CA SER A 219 -13.85 -24.53 8.29
C SER A 219 -13.97 -24.96 9.76
N PRO A 220 -15.00 -24.53 10.48
CA PRO A 220 -15.20 -24.91 11.87
C PRO A 220 -15.84 -26.28 12.08
N VAL A 221 -16.29 -26.95 11.01
CA VAL A 221 -17.16 -28.15 11.15
C VAL A 221 -16.52 -29.48 10.79
N ASP A 222 -15.37 -29.49 10.11
CA ASP A 222 -14.68 -30.73 9.77
C ASP A 222 -14.02 -31.42 10.95
N THR A 223 -13.97 -32.74 10.97
CA THR A 223 -13.65 -33.51 12.17
C THR A 223 -12.25 -34.11 12.22
N VAL A 224 -11.59 -34.37 11.09
CA VAL A 224 -10.31 -35.10 11.05
C VAL A 224 -9.15 -34.15 10.70
N ALA A 225 -8.98 -33.82 9.44
CA ALA A 225 -8.01 -32.85 8.98
C ALA A 225 -8.63 -31.45 8.96
N THR A 226 -7.81 -30.39 8.87
CA THR A 226 -8.35 -29.05 8.65
C THR A 226 -8.88 -28.94 7.23
N CYS A 227 -10.14 -28.56 7.09
CA CYS A 227 -10.71 -28.15 5.82
C CYS A 227 -10.51 -26.63 5.65
N LEU A 228 -9.98 -26.25 4.51
CA LEU A 228 -9.66 -24.88 4.17
C LEU A 228 -10.37 -24.48 2.89
N TYR A 229 -10.80 -23.24 2.82
CA TYR A 229 -11.20 -22.57 1.58
C TYR A 229 -10.25 -21.40 1.32
N MET A 230 -9.93 -21.20 0.04
CA MET A 230 -9.04 -20.12 -0.37
C MET A 230 -9.63 -19.42 -1.61
N ALA A 231 -9.85 -18.14 -1.51
CA ALA A 231 -10.22 -17.27 -2.61
C ALA A 231 -8.94 -16.67 -3.23
N THR A 232 -8.76 -16.92 -4.52
CA THR A 232 -7.62 -16.45 -5.30
C THR A 232 -8.07 -15.82 -6.60
N TYR A 233 -7.13 -15.31 -7.39
CA TYR A 233 -7.41 -14.93 -8.77
C TYR A 233 -8.14 -16.08 -9.49
N GLY A 234 -9.30 -15.76 -10.05
CA GLY A 234 -10.10 -16.63 -10.91
C GLY A 234 -10.81 -17.82 -10.25
N ALA A 235 -10.59 -18.10 -8.95
CA ALA A 235 -11.10 -19.34 -8.39
C ALA A 235 -11.28 -19.34 -6.87
N ILE A 236 -12.15 -20.26 -6.41
CA ILE A 236 -12.23 -20.73 -5.03
C ILE A 236 -11.71 -22.16 -4.96
N TRP A 237 -10.80 -22.38 -4.03
CA TRP A 237 -10.16 -23.65 -3.78
C TRP A 237 -10.59 -24.24 -2.44
N ARG A 238 -10.63 -25.56 -2.37
CA ARG A 238 -10.88 -26.31 -1.13
C ARG A 238 -9.79 -27.34 -0.90
N SER A 239 -9.29 -27.41 0.34
CA SER A 239 -8.45 -28.50 0.84
C SER A 239 -9.18 -29.21 1.97
N THR A 240 -9.09 -30.54 2.04
CA THR A 240 -9.64 -31.39 3.13
C THR A 240 -8.55 -32.15 3.89
N ASP A 241 -7.29 -31.84 3.61
CA ASP A 241 -6.11 -32.53 4.13
C ASP A 241 -5.05 -31.59 4.73
N THR A 242 -5.52 -30.50 5.36
CA THR A 242 -4.63 -29.52 6.03
C THR A 242 -3.77 -28.71 5.03
N GLY A 243 -4.25 -28.52 3.80
CA GLY A 243 -3.57 -27.77 2.75
C GLY A 243 -2.56 -28.58 1.92
N LYS A 244 -2.46 -29.89 2.12
CA LYS A 244 -1.53 -30.74 1.33
C LYS A 244 -1.92 -30.84 -0.13
N SER A 245 -3.23 -30.89 -0.41
CA SER A 245 -3.78 -30.83 -1.75
C SER A 245 -4.97 -29.89 -1.83
N TRP A 246 -5.24 -29.39 -3.04
CA TRP A 246 -6.30 -28.41 -3.29
C TRP A 246 -7.13 -28.82 -4.52
N ALA A 247 -8.45 -28.79 -4.38
CA ALA A 247 -9.39 -28.89 -5.46
C ALA A 247 -10.04 -27.55 -5.76
N MET A 248 -10.11 -27.16 -7.02
CA MET A 248 -10.89 -26.01 -7.45
C MET A 248 -12.38 -26.37 -7.35
N VAL A 249 -13.13 -25.71 -6.50
CA VAL A 249 -14.56 -25.95 -6.29
C VAL A 249 -15.44 -24.91 -6.99
N LEU A 250 -14.87 -23.77 -7.38
CA LEU A 250 -15.56 -22.74 -8.15
C LEU A 250 -14.55 -21.97 -9.00
N GLY A 251 -14.88 -21.67 -10.26
CA GLY A 251 -13.99 -21.06 -11.24
C GLY A 251 -13.48 -22.06 -12.27
N ASN A 252 -12.46 -21.67 -13.01
CA ASN A 252 -11.70 -22.54 -13.92
C ASN A 252 -10.31 -21.94 -14.18
N ASN A 253 -9.39 -22.73 -14.77
CA ASN A 253 -7.99 -22.32 -14.99
C ASN A 253 -7.81 -21.15 -15.98
N SER A 254 -8.82 -20.85 -16.79
CA SER A 254 -8.81 -19.71 -17.72
C SER A 254 -9.69 -18.56 -17.26
N ASN A 255 -10.23 -18.64 -16.04
CA ASN A 255 -11.09 -17.58 -15.51
C ASN A 255 -10.26 -16.36 -15.12
N SER A 256 -10.64 -15.21 -15.62
CA SER A 256 -9.97 -13.93 -15.39
C SER A 256 -10.70 -13.03 -14.37
N ALA A 257 -11.48 -13.63 -13.45
CA ALA A 257 -12.05 -12.89 -12.33
C ALA A 257 -10.92 -12.42 -11.40
N TYR A 258 -10.56 -11.15 -11.46
CA TYR A 258 -9.48 -10.58 -10.63
C TYR A 258 -9.77 -10.67 -9.14
N PHE A 259 -11.03 -10.49 -8.76
CA PHE A 259 -11.46 -10.42 -7.37
C PHE A 259 -12.31 -11.63 -7.02
N SER A 260 -12.03 -12.17 -5.87
CA SER A 260 -12.84 -13.24 -5.27
C SER A 260 -12.91 -13.05 -3.76
N ASP A 261 -13.92 -13.61 -3.12
CA ASP A 261 -13.98 -13.70 -1.67
C ASP A 261 -14.67 -15.00 -1.25
N VAL A 262 -14.38 -15.48 -0.05
CA VAL A 262 -14.98 -16.69 0.52
C VAL A 262 -15.21 -16.52 2.02
N ALA A 263 -16.37 -16.93 2.49
CA ALA A 263 -16.71 -16.91 3.90
C ALA A 263 -17.45 -18.20 4.29
N VAL A 264 -17.13 -18.74 5.47
CA VAL A 264 -17.70 -19.98 5.99
C VAL A 264 -18.48 -19.71 7.26
N ARG A 265 -19.73 -20.15 7.30
CA ARG A 265 -20.58 -20.03 8.49
C ARG A 265 -20.20 -21.07 9.55
N PRO A 266 -20.61 -20.86 10.83
CA PRO A 266 -20.36 -21.83 11.90
C PRO A 266 -20.95 -23.24 11.62
N ASN A 267 -21.97 -23.34 10.79
CA ASN A 267 -22.59 -24.61 10.37
C ASN A 267 -22.00 -25.20 9.07
N GLY A 268 -20.91 -24.63 8.53
CA GLY A 268 -20.20 -25.11 7.35
C GLY A 268 -20.73 -24.62 6.00
N VAL A 269 -21.83 -23.88 5.99
CA VAL A 269 -22.30 -23.24 4.74
C VAL A 269 -21.27 -22.23 4.24
N VAL A 270 -20.96 -22.30 2.95
CA VAL A 270 -19.95 -21.45 2.31
C VAL A 270 -20.63 -20.44 1.39
N TYR A 271 -20.22 -19.18 1.50
CA TYR A 271 -20.53 -18.12 0.54
C TYR A 271 -19.27 -17.73 -0.22
N ALA A 272 -19.40 -17.44 -1.51
CA ALA A 272 -18.30 -17.01 -2.35
C ALA A 272 -18.74 -15.95 -3.37
N THR A 273 -17.79 -15.11 -3.79
CA THR A 273 -17.95 -14.16 -4.90
C THR A 273 -16.82 -14.30 -5.91
N LEU A 274 -17.13 -14.09 -7.17
CA LEU A 274 -16.18 -13.92 -8.27
C LEU A 274 -16.59 -12.68 -9.08
N SER A 275 -15.65 -11.77 -9.37
CA SER A 275 -15.90 -10.55 -10.14
C SER A 275 -16.36 -10.82 -11.56
N SER A 276 -17.05 -9.86 -12.18
CA SER A 276 -17.75 -10.06 -13.45
C SER A 276 -16.97 -9.68 -14.68
N THR A 277 -16.05 -8.71 -14.59
CA THR A 277 -15.34 -8.17 -15.75
C THR A 277 -14.40 -9.21 -16.33
N ASN A 278 -14.52 -9.44 -17.64
CA ASN A 278 -13.75 -10.42 -18.41
C ASN A 278 -13.78 -11.86 -17.88
N ALA A 279 -14.63 -12.17 -16.91
CA ALA A 279 -14.68 -13.49 -16.29
C ALA A 279 -15.68 -14.44 -16.98
N SER A 280 -15.27 -15.68 -17.21
CA SER A 280 -16.13 -16.75 -17.72
C SER A 280 -16.98 -17.39 -16.62
N VAL A 281 -16.46 -17.46 -15.40
CA VAL A 281 -17.19 -17.86 -14.19
C VAL A 281 -17.23 -16.66 -13.24
N LYS A 282 -18.43 -16.18 -12.94
CA LYS A 282 -18.69 -14.98 -12.16
C LYS A 282 -19.99 -15.13 -11.41
N GLY A 283 -20.13 -14.48 -10.27
CA GLY A 283 -21.39 -14.52 -9.52
C GLY A 283 -21.23 -14.40 -8.02
N PHE A 284 -22.36 -14.53 -7.37
CA PHE A 284 -22.51 -14.71 -5.94
C PHE A 284 -22.99 -16.14 -5.71
N PHE A 285 -22.33 -16.86 -4.86
CA PHE A 285 -22.53 -18.29 -4.73
C PHE A 285 -22.77 -18.71 -3.27
N ARG A 286 -23.60 -19.73 -3.09
CA ARG A 286 -23.83 -20.40 -1.81
C ARG A 286 -23.66 -21.89 -1.96
N SER A 287 -22.99 -22.55 -1.03
CA SER A 287 -22.86 -24.01 -0.97
C SER A 287 -23.21 -24.51 0.42
N ALA A 288 -24.02 -25.56 0.48
CA ALA A 288 -24.35 -26.21 1.75
C ALA A 288 -23.31 -27.25 2.18
N ASP A 289 -22.54 -27.79 1.23
CA ASP A 289 -21.55 -28.87 1.43
C ASP A 289 -20.09 -28.40 1.16
N GLY A 290 -19.92 -27.17 0.70
CA GLY A 290 -18.61 -26.60 0.35
C GLY A 290 -17.99 -27.17 -0.92
N VAL A 291 -18.74 -27.92 -1.72
CA VAL A 291 -18.32 -28.53 -3.00
C VAL A 291 -19.23 -28.08 -4.13
N ASN A 292 -20.52 -28.21 -3.93
CA ASN A 292 -21.53 -27.87 -4.94
C ASN A 292 -22.04 -26.44 -4.68
N PHE A 293 -21.64 -25.51 -5.53
CA PHE A 293 -22.02 -24.11 -5.44
C PHE A 293 -23.22 -23.77 -6.30
N THR A 294 -24.23 -23.19 -5.71
CA THR A 294 -25.39 -22.62 -6.40
C THR A 294 -25.16 -21.16 -6.67
N ASP A 295 -25.36 -20.74 -7.91
CA ASP A 295 -25.39 -19.31 -8.27
C ASP A 295 -26.66 -18.68 -7.71
N ILE A 296 -26.47 -17.73 -6.81
CA ILE A 296 -27.51 -16.93 -6.17
C ILE A 296 -27.47 -15.46 -6.60
N THR A 297 -26.74 -15.12 -7.66
CA THR A 297 -26.57 -13.75 -8.14
C THR A 297 -27.92 -13.04 -8.32
N PRO A 298 -28.10 -11.84 -7.74
CA PRO A 298 -29.37 -11.12 -7.85
C PRO A 298 -29.60 -10.62 -9.28
N SER A 299 -30.78 -10.80 -9.81
CA SER A 299 -31.13 -10.43 -11.18
C SER A 299 -31.04 -8.95 -11.51
N PHE A 300 -31.09 -8.09 -10.51
CA PHE A 300 -30.95 -6.64 -10.66
C PHE A 300 -29.49 -6.17 -10.77
N LEU A 301 -28.51 -7.01 -10.41
CA LEU A 301 -27.06 -6.69 -10.52
C LEU A 301 -26.57 -7.19 -11.88
N ARG A 302 -26.02 -6.27 -12.69
CA ARG A 302 -25.58 -6.60 -14.07
C ARG A 302 -24.09 -6.89 -14.18
N SER A 303 -23.29 -6.11 -13.46
CA SER A 303 -21.84 -6.26 -13.41
C SER A 303 -21.31 -5.75 -12.07
N TRP A 304 -20.19 -6.28 -11.66
CA TRP A 304 -19.52 -5.93 -10.42
C TRP A 304 -18.03 -6.26 -10.51
N GLU A 305 -17.26 -5.54 -9.74
CA GLU A 305 -15.84 -5.80 -9.54
C GLU A 305 -15.60 -6.50 -8.20
N ARG A 306 -14.76 -5.96 -7.34
CA ARG A 306 -14.51 -6.57 -6.03
C ARG A 306 -15.74 -6.50 -5.13
N MET A 307 -16.22 -7.68 -4.67
CA MET A 307 -17.27 -7.81 -3.69
C MET A 307 -16.77 -8.59 -2.49
N VAL A 308 -16.84 -8.01 -1.28
CA VAL A 308 -16.45 -8.65 -0.03
C VAL A 308 -17.66 -9.08 0.76
N ILE A 309 -17.50 -10.16 1.55
CA ILE A 309 -18.59 -10.87 2.24
C ILE A 309 -18.51 -10.60 3.75
N GLY A 310 -19.63 -10.21 4.34
CA GLY A 310 -19.83 -10.18 5.79
C GLY A 310 -21.01 -11.08 6.18
N LEU A 311 -20.74 -12.12 6.97
CA LEU A 311 -21.77 -13.04 7.42
C LEU A 311 -22.45 -12.55 8.68
N HIS A 312 -23.78 -12.74 8.77
CA HIS A 312 -24.48 -12.58 10.03
C HIS A 312 -24.07 -13.71 11.00
N PRO A 313 -23.71 -13.43 12.25
CA PRO A 313 -23.17 -14.44 13.17
C PRO A 313 -24.09 -15.62 13.43
N THR A 314 -25.40 -15.42 13.48
CA THR A 314 -26.38 -16.45 13.86
C THR A 314 -27.39 -16.77 12.77
N ARG A 315 -27.84 -15.80 11.96
CA ARG A 315 -28.82 -16.03 10.87
C ARG A 315 -28.11 -16.46 9.59
N ASP A 316 -28.77 -17.26 8.75
CA ASP A 316 -28.27 -17.58 7.40
C ASP A 316 -28.49 -16.37 6.46
N GLU A 317 -27.66 -15.39 6.67
CA GLU A 317 -27.72 -14.08 6.05
C GLU A 317 -26.30 -13.59 5.77
N ALA A 318 -26.11 -12.99 4.60
CA ALA A 318 -24.84 -12.41 4.17
C ALA A 318 -25.04 -10.99 3.62
N PHE A 319 -24.09 -10.12 3.95
CA PHE A 319 -23.93 -8.81 3.33
C PHE A 319 -22.80 -8.86 2.32
N PHE A 320 -22.99 -8.16 1.22
CA PHE A 320 -21.98 -8.01 0.17
C PHE A 320 -21.81 -6.53 -0.10
N ILE A 321 -20.56 -6.06 -0.07
CA ILE A 321 -20.26 -4.67 -0.42
C ILE A 321 -19.14 -4.64 -1.44
N GLY A 322 -19.24 -3.76 -2.43
CA GLY A 322 -18.20 -3.66 -3.42
C GLY A 322 -18.49 -2.67 -4.53
N GLU A 323 -17.54 -2.61 -5.45
CA GLU A 323 -17.59 -1.73 -6.59
C GLU A 323 -18.47 -2.31 -7.70
N VAL A 324 -19.21 -1.41 -8.35
CA VAL A 324 -19.95 -1.68 -9.59
C VAL A 324 -19.67 -0.57 -10.61
N PRO A 325 -19.72 -0.86 -11.93
CA PRO A 325 -19.28 0.11 -12.93
C PRO A 325 -20.20 1.31 -13.14
N SER A 326 -21.46 1.25 -12.63
CA SER A 326 -22.43 2.33 -12.77
C SER A 326 -23.61 2.20 -11.82
N ASP A 327 -24.43 3.23 -11.72
CA ASP A 327 -25.71 3.23 -11.02
C ASP A 327 -26.72 2.24 -11.62
N THR A 328 -26.71 2.07 -12.94
CA THR A 328 -27.56 1.07 -13.62
C THR A 328 -27.16 -0.37 -13.32
N SER A 329 -26.03 -0.58 -12.69
CA SER A 329 -25.56 -1.88 -12.18
C SER A 329 -26.00 -2.18 -10.75
N GLY A 330 -26.89 -1.37 -10.17
CA GLY A 330 -27.43 -1.59 -8.82
C GLY A 330 -26.67 -0.89 -7.69
N GLY A 331 -25.68 -0.05 -8.02
CA GLY A 331 -24.90 0.74 -7.08
C GLY A 331 -25.44 2.14 -6.83
N VAL A 332 -24.76 2.88 -5.99
CA VAL A 332 -24.96 4.30 -5.74
C VAL A 332 -23.69 5.06 -6.04
N VAL A 333 -23.80 6.23 -6.67
CA VAL A 333 -22.66 7.08 -6.98
C VAL A 333 -22.09 7.69 -5.71
N THR A 334 -20.76 7.75 -5.64
CA THR A 334 -20.01 8.53 -4.67
C THR A 334 -18.89 9.28 -5.36
N THR A 335 -18.31 10.27 -4.68
CA THR A 335 -17.21 11.07 -5.23
C THR A 335 -16.08 11.06 -4.22
N ASN A 336 -14.88 10.70 -4.68
CA ASN A 336 -13.69 10.71 -3.83
C ASN A 336 -13.20 12.15 -3.56
N TYR A 337 -12.20 12.28 -2.71
CA TYR A 337 -11.62 13.59 -2.33
C TYR A 337 -11.01 14.36 -3.51
N GLU A 338 -10.69 13.69 -4.61
CA GLU A 338 -10.17 14.31 -5.85
C GLU A 338 -11.28 14.74 -6.83
N GLY A 339 -12.52 14.37 -6.55
CA GLY A 339 -13.67 14.68 -7.40
C GLY A 339 -14.02 13.59 -8.41
N THR A 340 -13.32 12.45 -8.38
CA THR A 340 -13.62 11.30 -9.24
C THR A 340 -14.83 10.54 -8.72
N LYS A 341 -15.69 10.11 -9.64
CA LYS A 341 -16.90 9.35 -9.34
C LYS A 341 -16.60 7.85 -9.39
N GLU A 342 -17.13 7.13 -8.41
CA GLU A 342 -17.23 5.67 -8.42
C GLU A 342 -18.64 5.23 -8.00
N TYR A 343 -18.93 3.95 -8.14
CA TYR A 343 -20.23 3.39 -7.80
C TYR A 343 -20.05 2.20 -6.86
N VAL A 344 -20.79 2.22 -5.75
CA VAL A 344 -20.68 1.20 -4.72
C VAL A 344 -22.03 0.55 -4.48
N ALA A 345 -22.07 -0.77 -4.35
CA ALA A 345 -23.25 -1.53 -4.01
C ALA A 345 -23.12 -2.17 -2.61
N LEU A 346 -24.19 -2.07 -1.82
CA LEU A 346 -24.38 -2.81 -0.58
C LEU A 346 -25.62 -3.67 -0.72
N LEU A 347 -25.44 -4.99 -0.68
CA LEU A 347 -26.48 -5.97 -0.89
C LEU A 347 -26.64 -6.85 0.35
N ARG A 348 -27.85 -7.24 0.67
CA ARG A 348 -28.17 -8.21 1.71
C ARG A 348 -28.85 -9.42 1.07
N TYR A 349 -28.37 -10.59 1.39
CA TYR A 349 -29.00 -11.88 1.04
C TYR A 349 -29.43 -12.62 2.29
N GLN A 350 -30.64 -13.12 2.30
CA GLN A 350 -31.19 -13.99 3.33
C GLN A 350 -31.61 -15.32 2.69
N TYR A 351 -30.99 -16.41 3.17
CA TYR A 351 -31.43 -17.75 2.79
C TYR A 351 -32.75 -18.07 3.48
N VAL A 352 -33.67 -18.68 2.75
CA VAL A 352 -34.99 -19.09 3.21
C VAL A 352 -35.14 -20.62 3.14
N SER A 353 -34.88 -21.25 1.97
CA SER A 353 -35.06 -22.68 1.78
C SER A 353 -34.41 -23.19 0.51
N GLY A 354 -34.38 -24.52 0.35
CA GLY A 354 -33.94 -25.19 -0.88
C GLY A 354 -32.47 -24.94 -1.20
N ASN A 355 -32.20 -24.60 -2.44
CA ASN A 355 -30.86 -24.22 -2.89
C ASN A 355 -30.54 -22.71 -2.73
N GLY A 356 -31.50 -21.93 -2.24
CA GLY A 356 -31.32 -20.48 -2.03
C GLY A 356 -31.65 -19.59 -3.23
N THR A 357 -32.18 -20.18 -4.34
CA THR A 357 -32.59 -19.40 -5.52
C THR A 357 -34.11 -19.15 -5.55
N GLY A 358 -34.52 -18.15 -6.34
CA GLY A 358 -35.93 -17.76 -6.44
C GLY A 358 -36.53 -17.48 -5.07
N ASN A 359 -37.65 -18.13 -4.70
CA ASN A 359 -38.28 -18.01 -3.39
C ASN A 359 -37.47 -18.63 -2.24
N GLY A 360 -36.38 -19.32 -2.54
CA GLY A 360 -35.47 -19.90 -1.55
C GLY A 360 -34.45 -18.93 -0.99
N GLY A 361 -34.38 -17.74 -1.54
CA GLY A 361 -33.52 -16.65 -1.07
C GLY A 361 -34.14 -15.27 -1.30
N VAL A 362 -33.86 -14.31 -0.43
CA VAL A 362 -34.34 -12.93 -0.53
C VAL A 362 -33.15 -12.00 -0.64
N TRP A 363 -33.13 -11.22 -1.71
CA TRP A 363 -32.16 -10.15 -1.93
C TRP A 363 -32.74 -8.77 -1.63
N GLU A 364 -31.96 -7.95 -0.98
CA GLU A 364 -32.25 -6.52 -0.76
C GLU A 364 -31.08 -5.67 -1.24
N ASN A 365 -31.37 -4.68 -2.07
CA ASN A 365 -30.37 -3.65 -2.44
C ASN A 365 -30.45 -2.50 -1.43
N ARG A 366 -29.40 -2.33 -0.63
CA ARG A 366 -29.28 -1.29 0.39
C ARG A 366 -28.33 -0.18 0.02
N SER A 367 -27.83 -0.16 -1.22
CA SER A 367 -26.82 0.79 -1.73
C SER A 367 -27.22 2.25 -1.51
N SER A 368 -28.49 2.60 -1.76
CA SER A 368 -29.00 3.98 -1.57
C SER A 368 -28.92 4.50 -0.14
N ASN A 369 -28.72 3.61 0.84
CA ASN A 369 -28.62 3.93 2.26
C ASN A 369 -27.17 4.09 2.74
N LEU A 370 -26.19 3.84 1.88
CA LEU A 370 -24.80 4.17 2.17
C LEU A 370 -24.65 5.70 2.34
N PRO A 371 -23.74 6.15 3.21
CA PRO A 371 -23.50 7.58 3.44
C PRO A 371 -22.67 8.20 2.32
N THR A 372 -23.12 8.06 1.07
CA THR A 372 -22.52 8.65 -0.12
C THR A 372 -23.03 10.06 -0.34
N ASP A 373 -22.24 10.88 -1.00
CA ASP A 373 -22.61 12.22 -1.45
C ASP A 373 -21.96 12.50 -2.82
N ALA A 374 -22.76 12.35 -3.88
CA ALA A 374 -22.30 12.60 -5.25
C ALA A 374 -22.00 14.07 -5.54
N ALA A 375 -22.51 14.98 -4.71
CA ALA A 375 -22.30 16.43 -4.84
C ALA A 375 -21.13 16.93 -3.97
N SER A 376 -20.67 16.13 -3.01
CA SER A 376 -19.55 16.49 -2.15
C SER A 376 -18.24 16.38 -2.94
N SER A 377 -17.37 17.33 -2.71
CA SER A 377 -16.00 17.32 -3.19
C SER A 377 -15.03 16.64 -2.21
N PHE A 378 -15.53 16.01 -1.16
CA PHE A 378 -14.73 15.28 -0.21
C PHE A 378 -15.39 13.95 0.17
N ASP A 379 -14.58 12.94 0.16
CA ASP A 379 -14.83 11.55 0.38
C ASP A 379 -15.75 11.26 1.58
N ARG A 380 -16.97 10.80 1.31
CA ARG A 380 -17.88 10.24 2.32
C ARG A 380 -17.66 8.74 2.40
N TYR A 381 -18.38 7.96 1.60
CA TYR A 381 -18.14 6.55 1.42
C TYR A 381 -17.53 6.34 0.04
N ASN A 382 -16.28 5.92 -0.02
CA ASN A 382 -15.55 5.65 -1.25
C ASN A 382 -14.70 4.38 -1.06
N SER A 383 -14.57 3.55 -2.07
CA SER A 383 -13.80 2.32 -2.02
C SER A 383 -12.45 2.39 -2.71
N GLN A 384 -12.15 3.52 -3.33
CA GLN A 384 -10.97 3.71 -4.18
C GLN A 384 -10.83 2.57 -5.21
N GLY A 385 -11.85 2.43 -6.08
CA GLY A 385 -11.84 1.37 -7.10
C GLY A 385 -11.85 -0.05 -6.52
N GLY A 386 -12.54 -0.27 -5.41
CA GLY A 386 -12.61 -1.57 -4.76
C GLY A 386 -11.39 -1.95 -3.92
N TYR A 387 -10.45 -1.02 -3.70
CA TYR A 387 -9.28 -1.27 -2.87
C TYR A 387 -9.64 -1.38 -1.38
N ASN A 388 -10.38 -0.40 -0.86
CA ASN A 388 -10.80 -0.30 0.53
C ASN A 388 -12.20 -0.86 0.68
N LEU A 389 -12.33 -2.10 1.12
CA LEU A 389 -13.63 -2.75 1.31
C LEU A 389 -13.63 -3.68 2.50
N MET A 390 -14.59 -3.47 3.39
CA MET A 390 -14.95 -4.42 4.43
C MET A 390 -16.42 -4.30 4.80
N VAL A 391 -17.04 -5.39 5.19
CA VAL A 391 -18.37 -5.41 5.83
C VAL A 391 -18.39 -6.48 6.93
N ARG A 392 -18.90 -6.11 8.10
CA ARG A 392 -19.04 -7.00 9.27
C ARG A 392 -20.35 -6.74 9.99
N VAL A 393 -20.95 -7.79 10.53
CA VAL A 393 -22.13 -7.69 11.40
C VAL A 393 -21.69 -7.86 12.85
N GLN A 394 -22.05 -6.92 13.71
CA GLN A 394 -21.68 -6.97 15.12
C GLN A 394 -22.46 -8.07 15.83
N PRO A 395 -21.78 -9.02 16.52
CA PRO A 395 -22.45 -10.09 17.23
C PRO A 395 -23.46 -9.60 18.28
N GLY A 396 -24.60 -10.27 18.34
CA GLY A 396 -25.67 -9.94 19.29
C GLY A 396 -26.52 -8.72 18.93
N THR A 397 -26.28 -8.12 17.77
CA THR A 397 -27.03 -6.96 17.26
C THR A 397 -27.35 -7.15 15.76
N ASP A 398 -28.12 -6.21 15.20
CA ASP A 398 -28.30 -6.04 13.76
C ASP A 398 -27.41 -4.91 13.20
N TYR A 399 -26.42 -4.46 13.97
CA TYR A 399 -25.51 -3.42 13.53
C TYR A 399 -24.57 -3.95 12.47
N VAL A 400 -24.46 -3.18 11.39
CA VAL A 400 -23.54 -3.50 10.28
C VAL A 400 -22.48 -2.41 10.19
N VAL A 401 -21.23 -2.83 10.17
CA VAL A 401 -20.06 -1.97 9.95
C VAL A 401 -19.59 -2.12 8.52
N THR A 402 -19.42 -1.01 7.82
CA THR A 402 -18.84 -0.98 6.47
C THR A 402 -17.61 -0.07 6.43
N GLY A 403 -16.59 -0.50 5.71
CA GLY A 403 -15.38 0.27 5.46
C GLY A 403 -15.13 0.44 3.96
N GLY A 404 -14.79 1.65 3.63
CA GLY A 404 -14.14 2.13 2.43
C GLY A 404 -12.90 2.90 2.85
N THR A 405 -12.67 4.10 2.31
CA THR A 405 -11.71 5.05 2.89
C THR A 405 -12.08 5.41 4.33
N ASN A 406 -13.38 5.52 4.60
CA ASN A 406 -13.92 5.76 5.94
C ASN A 406 -14.63 4.53 6.50
N LEU A 407 -14.79 4.50 7.82
CA LEU A 407 -15.48 3.44 8.54
C LEU A 407 -16.81 3.95 9.09
N TYR A 408 -17.90 3.21 8.81
CA TYR A 408 -19.26 3.55 9.23
C TYR A 408 -19.92 2.39 9.97
N ILE A 409 -20.80 2.71 10.93
CA ILE A 409 -21.70 1.77 11.59
C ILE A 409 -23.14 2.18 11.34
N SER A 410 -23.97 1.24 10.93
CA SER A 410 -25.41 1.38 10.84
C SER A 410 -26.08 0.55 11.92
N THR A 411 -27.04 1.14 12.66
CA THR A 411 -27.75 0.48 13.75
C THR A 411 -28.99 -0.29 13.28
N ASP A 412 -29.34 -0.18 12.01
CA ASP A 412 -30.48 -0.89 11.38
C ASP A 412 -30.04 -1.74 10.16
N GLY A 413 -28.74 -2.01 10.03
CA GLY A 413 -28.18 -2.76 8.91
C GLY A 413 -28.38 -2.07 7.56
N PHE A 414 -28.36 -0.74 7.52
CA PHE A 414 -28.58 0.07 6.33
C PHE A 414 -29.98 -0.10 5.71
N THR A 415 -31.01 -0.31 6.53
CA THR A 415 -32.41 -0.21 6.06
C THR A 415 -32.84 1.23 5.84
N SER A 416 -32.16 2.18 6.51
CA SER A 416 -32.30 3.61 6.28
C SER A 416 -30.96 4.33 6.28
N LYS A 417 -30.93 5.51 5.64
CA LYS A 417 -29.72 6.35 5.62
C LYS A 417 -29.47 7.07 6.96
N ASN A 418 -30.50 7.27 7.77
CA ASN A 418 -30.47 8.12 8.96
C ASN A 418 -29.80 7.44 10.17
N ASN A 419 -29.70 6.13 10.18
CA ASN A 419 -29.15 5.35 11.30
C ASN A 419 -27.69 4.97 11.12
N THR A 420 -26.95 5.75 10.32
CA THR A 420 -25.56 5.51 9.99
C THR A 420 -24.67 6.60 10.58
N THR A 421 -23.57 6.19 11.22
CA THR A 421 -22.59 7.09 11.86
C THR A 421 -21.19 6.73 11.43
N GLN A 422 -20.37 7.74 11.10
CA GLN A 422 -18.96 7.58 10.85
C GLN A 422 -18.23 7.30 12.18
N ILE A 423 -17.35 6.31 12.18
CA ILE A 423 -16.60 5.87 13.36
C ILE A 423 -15.08 5.77 13.11
N GLY A 424 -14.60 6.10 11.92
CA GLY A 424 -13.17 6.08 11.58
C GLY A 424 -12.90 6.63 10.19
N GLY A 425 -11.62 6.72 9.83
CA GLY A 425 -11.15 7.23 8.54
C GLY A 425 -10.76 8.71 8.59
N TYR A 426 -11.23 9.51 7.65
CA TYR A 426 -11.02 10.96 7.68
C TYR A 426 -11.84 11.61 8.81
N SER A 427 -11.37 12.74 9.33
CA SER A 427 -12.13 13.47 10.33
C SER A 427 -13.39 14.10 9.72
N LEU A 428 -14.47 14.17 10.54
CA LEU A 428 -15.69 14.87 10.15
C LEU A 428 -15.37 16.34 9.83
N GLY A 429 -15.97 16.86 8.77
CA GLY A 429 -15.75 18.24 8.33
C GLY A 429 -14.48 18.44 7.48
N SER A 430 -13.76 17.39 7.13
CA SER A 430 -12.67 17.47 6.16
C SER A 430 -13.16 17.99 4.81
N THR A 431 -12.31 18.80 4.16
CA THR A 431 -12.54 19.38 2.82
C THR A 431 -11.29 19.26 1.98
N ILE A 432 -11.41 19.43 0.65
CA ILE A 432 -10.25 19.55 -0.24
C ILE A 432 -9.35 20.69 0.27
N GLY A 433 -8.08 20.40 0.50
CA GLY A 433 -7.09 21.35 1.00
C GLY A 433 -7.07 21.54 2.52
N SER A 434 -8.06 21.05 3.27
CA SER A 434 -8.08 21.07 4.73
C SER A 434 -8.72 19.81 5.29
N TRP A 435 -7.96 18.73 5.34
CA TRP A 435 -8.44 17.43 5.82
C TRP A 435 -7.54 16.87 6.92
N GLY A 436 -8.14 16.07 7.77
CA GLY A 436 -7.48 15.37 8.85
C GLY A 436 -7.98 13.94 8.97
N VAL A 437 -7.41 13.19 9.89
CA VAL A 437 -7.86 11.84 10.20
C VAL A 437 -8.75 11.84 11.44
N TYR A 438 -9.67 10.90 11.54
CA TYR A 438 -10.42 10.61 12.74
C TYR A 438 -9.46 10.31 13.88
N MET A 439 -9.76 10.76 15.09
CA MET A 439 -8.83 10.64 16.21
C MET A 439 -8.33 9.20 16.40
N ASN A 440 -7.03 9.01 16.25
CA ASN A 440 -6.34 7.72 16.32
C ASN A 440 -6.87 6.64 15.35
N HIS A 441 -7.44 7.03 14.19
CA HIS A 441 -7.91 6.06 13.21
C HIS A 441 -7.55 6.49 11.79
N HIS A 442 -6.75 5.70 11.11
CA HIS A 442 -6.31 5.96 9.72
C HIS A 442 -7.46 5.68 8.74
N PRO A 443 -7.55 6.39 7.60
CA PRO A 443 -8.42 5.98 6.49
C PRO A 443 -7.97 4.64 5.85
N ASP A 444 -8.67 4.22 4.78
CA ASP A 444 -8.34 3.07 3.94
C ASP A 444 -8.50 1.71 4.65
N GLN A 445 -9.77 1.32 4.85
CA GLN A 445 -10.14 0.19 5.69
C GLN A 445 -10.03 -1.16 4.96
N HIS A 446 -9.44 -2.16 5.61
CA HIS A 446 -9.27 -3.50 5.02
C HIS A 446 -10.00 -4.60 5.78
N ASP A 447 -10.04 -4.55 7.09
CA ASP A 447 -10.80 -5.50 7.90
C ASP A 447 -11.14 -4.96 9.29
N LEU A 448 -12.12 -5.58 9.94
CA LEU A 448 -12.51 -5.35 11.32
C LEU A 448 -12.94 -6.67 11.94
N LEU A 449 -12.45 -6.96 13.14
CA LEU A 449 -12.88 -8.13 13.92
C LEU A 449 -13.44 -7.68 15.26
N PHE A 450 -14.50 -8.36 15.68
CA PHE A 450 -15.10 -8.19 17.01
C PHE A 450 -14.49 -9.17 18.00
N SER A 451 -14.42 -8.79 19.27
CA SER A 451 -14.12 -9.69 20.37
C SER A 451 -15.24 -10.73 20.53
N ALA A 452 -14.85 -11.97 20.72
CA ALA A 452 -15.78 -13.05 21.00
C ALA A 452 -16.37 -12.94 22.44
N SER A 453 -15.56 -12.42 23.40
CA SER A 453 -15.96 -12.25 24.78
C SER A 453 -16.78 -10.96 25.01
N ASN A 454 -16.57 -9.92 24.20
CA ASN A 454 -17.24 -8.64 24.30
C ASN A 454 -17.48 -8.01 22.92
N PRO A 455 -18.65 -8.18 22.30
CA PRO A 455 -18.94 -7.66 20.95
C PRO A 455 -18.84 -6.14 20.79
N MET A 456 -18.73 -5.40 21.88
CA MET A 456 -18.43 -3.96 21.82
C MET A 456 -16.95 -3.65 21.57
N GLN A 457 -16.07 -4.59 21.86
CA GLN A 457 -14.65 -4.44 21.57
C GLN A 457 -14.35 -4.89 20.14
N ALA A 458 -13.54 -4.12 19.44
CA ALA A 458 -13.15 -4.43 18.07
C ALA A 458 -11.71 -4.01 17.75
N TRP A 459 -11.15 -4.64 16.73
CA TRP A 459 -9.87 -4.28 16.12
C TRP A 459 -10.11 -3.96 14.65
N SER A 460 -9.49 -2.90 14.17
CA SER A 460 -9.52 -2.48 12.76
C SER A 460 -8.12 -2.44 12.19
N VAL A 461 -7.97 -2.81 10.94
CA VAL A 461 -6.72 -2.71 10.16
C VAL A 461 -6.94 -1.87 8.92
N SER A 462 -5.92 -1.03 8.63
CA SER A 462 -5.92 -0.05 7.55
C SER A 462 -4.50 0.16 7.01
N ASP A 463 -4.32 1.10 6.08
CA ASP A 463 -2.99 1.48 5.59
C ASP A 463 -2.10 2.15 6.66
N GLY A 464 -2.67 2.53 7.79
CA GLY A 464 -1.96 3.06 8.96
C GLY A 464 -1.70 2.05 10.08
N GLY A 465 -1.87 0.75 9.86
CA GLY A 465 -1.62 -0.29 10.87
C GLY A 465 -2.88 -0.77 11.59
N ILE A 466 -2.79 -0.97 12.90
CA ILE A 466 -3.82 -1.64 13.69
C ILE A 466 -4.38 -0.70 14.76
N ARG A 467 -5.69 -0.69 14.89
CA ARG A 467 -6.42 0.08 15.90
C ARG A 467 -7.32 -0.82 16.71
N LYS A 468 -7.52 -0.49 17.97
CA LYS A 468 -8.41 -1.19 18.90
C LYS A 468 -9.40 -0.23 19.52
N THR A 469 -10.63 -0.65 19.69
CA THR A 469 -11.63 0.07 20.50
C THR A 469 -12.23 -0.86 21.55
N LYS A 470 -12.47 -0.34 22.74
CA LYS A 470 -13.17 -1.05 23.82
C LYS A 470 -14.68 -0.93 23.72
N ALA A 471 -15.17 0.04 22.93
CA ALA A 471 -16.59 0.34 22.81
C ALA A 471 -16.90 0.86 21.39
N LEU A 472 -17.09 -0.08 20.46
CA LEU A 472 -17.58 0.24 19.13
C LEU A 472 -19.08 0.56 19.21
N LYS A 473 -19.41 1.81 19.07
CA LYS A 473 -20.81 2.29 19.11
C LYS A 473 -20.99 3.57 18.32
N PRO A 474 -22.19 3.82 17.79
CA PRO A 474 -22.50 5.04 17.07
C PRO A 474 -22.19 6.30 17.89
N GLY A 475 -21.59 7.30 17.25
CA GLY A 475 -21.40 8.64 17.80
C GLY A 475 -20.30 8.81 18.85
N ASN A 476 -19.71 7.73 19.35
CA ASN A 476 -18.67 7.82 20.39
C ASN A 476 -17.74 6.60 20.38
N THR A 477 -17.16 6.30 19.22
CA THR A 477 -16.08 5.28 19.13
C THR A 477 -14.74 5.95 19.35
N VAL A 478 -13.99 5.47 20.33
CA VAL A 478 -12.63 5.92 20.63
C VAL A 478 -11.66 4.81 20.27
N TRP A 479 -10.69 5.12 19.46
CA TRP A 479 -9.67 4.19 19.00
C TRP A 479 -8.35 4.37 19.76
N GLU A 480 -7.70 3.25 20.06
CA GLU A 480 -6.32 3.15 20.55
C GLU A 480 -5.44 2.69 19.40
N ASP A 481 -4.33 3.38 19.16
CA ASP A 481 -3.27 2.89 18.27
C ASP A 481 -2.47 1.81 19.00
N ILE A 482 -2.51 0.59 18.50
CA ILE A 482 -1.75 -0.53 19.02
C ILE A 482 -0.61 -0.97 18.09
N SER A 483 -0.22 -0.10 17.16
CA SER A 483 0.84 -0.38 16.18
C SER A 483 2.26 -0.16 16.73
N TYR A 484 2.43 0.22 18.00
CA TYR A 484 3.76 0.47 18.54
C TYR A 484 4.61 -0.81 18.57
N GLY A 485 5.70 -0.80 17.81
CA GLY A 485 6.56 -1.97 17.59
C GLY A 485 6.17 -2.83 16.38
N TYR A 486 5.03 -2.57 15.76
CA TYR A 486 4.61 -3.16 14.49
C TYR A 486 5.24 -2.39 13.32
N ILE A 487 6.48 -2.74 12.97
CA ILE A 487 7.32 -1.99 12.03
C ILE A 487 7.05 -2.46 10.60
N THR A 488 6.05 -1.90 9.96
CA THR A 488 5.59 -2.26 8.62
C THR A 488 5.50 -1.06 7.66
N SER A 489 5.82 0.14 8.13
CA SER A 489 5.87 1.34 7.30
C SER A 489 6.92 1.23 6.20
N GLN A 490 6.64 1.80 5.03
CA GLN A 490 7.51 1.80 3.88
C GLN A 490 8.03 3.21 3.59
N PHE A 491 9.35 3.42 3.68
CA PHE A 491 9.97 4.67 3.30
C PHE A 491 10.21 4.75 1.79
N TYR A 492 9.81 5.84 1.18
CA TYR A 492 10.29 6.25 -0.13
C TYR A 492 11.64 6.97 -0.04
N SER A 493 11.82 7.79 0.99
CA SER A 493 13.06 8.53 1.20
C SER A 493 13.34 8.77 2.69
N VAL A 494 14.60 8.97 3.02
CA VAL A 494 15.03 9.44 4.33
C VAL A 494 16.12 10.49 4.19
N THR A 495 16.04 11.52 5.02
CA THR A 495 16.96 12.66 5.03
C THR A 495 17.56 12.85 6.41
N ILE A 496 18.86 13.17 6.43
CA ILE A 496 19.61 13.59 7.61
C ILE A 496 20.05 15.04 7.44
N ASN A 497 20.41 15.70 8.54
CA ASN A 497 21.10 17.00 8.47
C ASN A 497 22.56 16.76 8.05
N LYS A 498 22.86 16.97 6.77
CA LYS A 498 24.19 16.69 6.18
C LYS A 498 25.31 17.56 6.77
N ASN A 499 24.97 18.76 7.23
CA ASN A 499 25.95 19.74 7.72
C ASN A 499 26.19 19.65 9.24
N LYS A 500 25.52 18.73 9.92
CA LYS A 500 25.70 18.49 11.34
C LYS A 500 26.02 17.02 11.59
N PRO A 501 27.29 16.63 11.56
CA PRO A 501 27.67 15.25 11.85
C PRO A 501 27.08 14.78 13.18
N PHE A 502 26.59 13.55 13.19
CA PHE A 502 25.95 12.94 14.37
C PHE A 502 24.68 13.64 14.86
N ASP A 503 23.98 14.42 14.03
CA ASP A 503 22.63 14.89 14.38
C ASP A 503 21.70 13.70 14.58
N ALA A 504 20.86 13.78 15.60
CA ALA A 504 19.88 12.73 15.90
C ALA A 504 18.66 12.77 14.99
N TRP A 505 18.48 13.86 14.26
CA TRP A 505 17.27 14.13 13.50
C TRP A 505 17.26 13.37 12.18
N LEU A 506 16.15 12.64 11.95
CA LEU A 506 15.83 12.01 10.68
C LEU A 506 14.45 12.49 10.26
N LEU A 507 14.30 12.82 8.99
CA LEU A 507 13.03 13.16 8.36
C LEU A 507 12.84 12.24 7.17
N GLY A 508 11.70 11.56 7.08
CA GLY A 508 11.45 10.61 6.02
C GLY A 508 10.04 10.69 5.47
N GLY A 509 9.91 10.41 4.19
CA GLY A 509 8.65 10.28 3.48
C GLY A 509 8.23 8.82 3.38
N LEU A 510 7.01 8.51 3.78
CA LEU A 510 6.46 7.17 3.85
C LEU A 510 5.25 7.03 2.92
N GLN A 511 5.13 5.85 2.36
CA GLN A 511 3.94 5.47 1.61
C GLN A 511 2.70 5.53 2.49
N ASP A 512 1.62 6.14 2.01
CA ASP A 512 0.29 6.25 2.60
C ASP A 512 0.25 6.94 3.99
N ASN A 513 1.41 7.23 4.58
CA ASN A 513 1.51 7.69 5.96
C ASN A 513 2.12 9.09 6.12
N GLY A 514 2.51 9.75 5.03
CA GLY A 514 3.05 11.11 5.07
C GLY A 514 4.53 11.21 5.41
N ASN A 515 4.94 12.38 5.86
CA ASN A 515 6.31 12.67 6.26
C ASN A 515 6.44 12.67 7.77
N TYR A 516 7.43 11.94 8.28
CA TYR A 516 7.68 11.80 9.71
C TYR A 516 9.08 12.24 10.10
N ILE A 517 9.18 12.83 11.29
CA ILE A 517 10.45 13.26 11.88
C ILE A 517 10.70 12.56 13.22
N VAL A 518 11.94 12.13 13.43
CA VAL A 518 12.44 11.70 14.74
C VAL A 518 13.64 12.56 15.14
N ARG A 519 13.74 12.90 16.41
CA ARG A 519 14.73 13.86 16.95
C ARG A 519 15.64 13.25 18.02
N SER A 520 15.54 11.97 18.23
CA SER A 520 16.26 11.25 19.28
C SER A 520 17.11 10.14 18.69
N ARG A 521 18.24 9.86 19.31
CA ARG A 521 19.07 8.66 19.02
C ARG A 521 18.57 7.39 19.69
N GLN A 522 17.60 7.50 20.60
CA GLN A 522 16.99 6.33 21.21
C GLN A 522 16.33 5.47 20.13
N LEU A 523 16.64 4.19 20.13
CA LEU A 523 16.21 3.27 19.07
C LEU A 523 14.68 3.22 18.93
N LYS A 524 13.97 3.26 20.04
CA LYS A 524 12.51 3.20 20.09
C LYS A 524 11.84 4.56 20.26
N ALA A 525 12.52 5.63 19.87
CA ALA A 525 11.88 6.96 19.89
C ALA A 525 10.70 7.02 18.93
N GLY A 526 9.61 7.67 19.37
CA GLY A 526 8.46 7.92 18.52
C GLY A 526 8.78 8.91 17.41
N TRP A 527 8.31 8.61 16.22
CA TRP A 527 8.33 9.52 15.07
C TRP A 527 7.07 10.35 15.07
N LYS A 528 7.16 11.57 14.60
CA LYS A 528 6.05 12.53 14.55
C LYS A 528 5.73 12.92 13.11
N MET A 529 4.46 12.88 12.75
CA MET A 529 4.00 13.32 11.45
C MET A 529 4.17 14.84 11.31
N THR A 530 4.72 15.27 10.19
CA THR A 530 4.85 16.69 9.81
C THR A 530 3.83 17.09 8.76
N ILE A 531 3.75 16.34 7.67
CA ILE A 531 2.81 16.56 6.56
C ILE A 531 2.27 15.21 6.12
N ASN A 532 0.98 15.14 5.89
CA ASN A 532 0.26 13.94 5.44
C ASN A 532 0.28 13.79 3.90
N GLY A 533 -0.07 12.59 3.39
CA GLY A 533 -0.06 12.18 1.98
C GLY A 533 0.93 11.03 1.77
N ASP A 534 1.34 10.75 0.53
CA ASP A 534 2.54 9.95 0.26
C ASP A 534 3.77 10.82 0.43
N GLY A 535 4.51 10.58 1.51
CA GLY A 535 5.69 11.38 1.83
C GLY A 535 6.81 11.13 0.81
N ALA A 536 7.42 12.20 0.29
CA ALA A 536 8.46 12.11 -0.73
C ALA A 536 9.81 12.64 -0.21
N TYR A 537 10.60 13.26 -1.06
CA TYR A 537 11.91 13.79 -0.70
C TYR A 537 11.82 14.98 0.25
N ASN A 538 12.78 15.09 1.14
CA ASN A 538 12.84 16.10 2.19
C ASN A 538 14.23 16.72 2.32
N TYR A 539 14.29 17.89 2.97
CA TYR A 539 15.53 18.56 3.33
C TYR A 539 15.43 19.18 4.73
N ILE A 540 16.51 19.11 5.49
CA ILE A 540 16.70 19.75 6.79
C ILE A 540 17.78 20.80 6.65
N ALA A 541 17.45 22.08 6.85
CA ALA A 541 18.44 23.16 6.87
C ALA A 541 19.45 22.97 8.03
N PRO A 542 20.73 23.37 7.90
CA PRO A 542 21.79 23.05 8.85
C PRO A 542 21.47 23.42 10.30
N ASN A 543 20.93 24.61 10.52
CA ASN A 543 20.53 25.09 11.83
C ASN A 543 19.07 24.80 12.13
N ARG A 544 18.39 24.03 11.25
CA ARG A 544 16.96 23.70 11.37
C ARG A 544 16.03 24.92 11.31
N GLU A 545 16.49 26.02 10.73
CA GLU A 545 15.73 27.25 10.56
C GLU A 545 14.54 27.09 9.60
N PHE A 546 14.62 26.12 8.68
CA PHE A 546 13.49 25.67 7.84
C PHE A 546 13.66 24.22 7.37
N TYR A 547 12.60 23.68 6.84
CA TYR A 547 12.52 22.35 6.22
C TYR A 547 11.89 22.49 4.85
N ILE A 548 12.37 21.69 3.87
CA ILE A 548 11.61 21.44 2.64
C ILE A 548 11.01 20.07 2.79
N ILE A 549 9.69 19.96 2.63
CA ILE A 549 8.93 18.72 2.80
C ILE A 549 8.06 18.55 1.57
N SER A 550 8.20 17.42 0.89
CA SER A 550 7.39 17.14 -0.29
C SER A 550 6.51 15.90 -0.12
N THR A 551 5.45 15.86 -0.87
CA THR A 551 4.56 14.71 -1.04
C THR A 551 4.48 14.36 -2.51
N GLN A 552 3.74 13.31 -2.83
CA GLN A 552 3.58 12.81 -4.20
C GLN A 552 3.29 13.93 -5.23
N LEU A 553 3.69 13.66 -6.47
CA LEU A 553 3.45 14.52 -7.64
C LEU A 553 3.97 15.96 -7.45
N GLY A 554 5.18 16.07 -6.88
CA GLY A 554 5.91 17.34 -6.78
C GLY A 554 5.34 18.36 -5.80
N ASN A 555 4.33 18.01 -5.00
CA ASN A 555 3.73 18.92 -4.04
C ASN A 555 4.71 19.25 -2.90
N THR A 556 5.36 20.41 -2.98
CA THR A 556 6.49 20.79 -2.15
C THR A 556 6.18 22.00 -1.29
N ARG A 557 6.63 21.94 -0.03
CA ARG A 557 6.40 23.01 0.96
C ARG A 557 7.69 23.39 1.67
N LYS A 558 7.87 24.68 1.93
CA LYS A 558 8.78 25.16 2.95
C LYS A 558 8.03 25.21 4.29
N ALA A 559 8.63 24.69 5.35
CA ALA A 559 8.00 24.61 6.68
C ALA A 559 8.95 25.09 7.79
N ILE A 560 8.37 25.58 8.86
CA ILE A 560 9.04 25.84 10.14
C ILE A 560 8.48 24.87 11.16
N LEU A 561 9.36 24.17 11.86
CA LEU A 561 9.01 23.24 12.92
C LEU A 561 9.55 23.72 14.26
N ASP A 562 8.81 23.42 15.33
CA ASP A 562 9.30 23.62 16.70
C ASP A 562 10.27 22.49 17.14
N GLU A 563 10.82 22.67 18.34
CA GLU A 563 11.71 21.67 18.96
C GLU A 563 10.98 20.33 19.23
N GLN A 564 9.65 20.27 19.14
CA GLN A 564 8.85 19.08 19.30
C GLN A 564 8.50 18.43 17.94
N GLY A 565 8.89 19.07 16.81
CA GLY A 565 8.58 18.63 15.44
C GLY A 565 7.15 18.96 15.00
N ASN A 566 6.45 19.88 15.72
CA ASN A 566 5.19 20.41 15.23
C ASN A 566 5.45 21.41 14.10
N VAL A 567 4.61 21.37 13.08
CA VAL A 567 4.62 22.39 12.03
C VAL A 567 4.00 23.67 12.57
N LEU A 568 4.82 24.69 12.79
CA LEU A 568 4.38 26.02 13.23
C LEU A 568 3.79 26.83 12.08
N SER A 569 4.40 26.75 10.92
CA SER A 569 3.92 27.37 9.68
C SER A 569 4.46 26.64 8.46
N ARG A 570 3.78 26.75 7.36
CA ARG A 570 4.18 26.18 6.06
C ARG A 570 3.74 27.08 4.92
N ARG A 571 4.44 26.97 3.80
CA ARG A 571 4.09 27.62 2.55
C ARG A 571 4.31 26.65 1.39
N ARG A 572 3.39 26.62 0.43
CA ARG A 572 3.55 25.88 -0.82
C ARG A 572 4.55 26.59 -1.72
N ILE A 573 5.48 25.85 -2.33
CA ILE A 573 6.58 26.41 -3.10
C ILE A 573 6.80 25.78 -4.47
N ASP A 574 6.05 24.73 -4.83
CA ASP A 574 6.06 24.17 -6.19
C ASP A 574 5.52 25.20 -7.20
N PRO A 575 5.95 25.13 -8.47
CA PRO A 575 5.63 26.15 -9.48
C PRO A 575 4.15 26.13 -9.88
N ASP A 576 3.58 27.33 -10.06
CA ASP A 576 2.25 27.50 -10.61
C ASP A 576 2.23 27.23 -12.12
N GLY A 577 1.08 26.84 -12.66
CA GLY A 577 0.89 26.56 -14.08
C GLY A 577 1.52 25.24 -14.57
N VAL A 578 1.98 24.38 -13.65
CA VAL A 578 2.51 23.05 -13.95
C VAL A 578 1.47 22.01 -13.62
N ASP A 579 1.17 21.13 -14.58
CA ASP A 579 0.30 19.99 -14.38
C ASP A 579 0.96 18.95 -13.48
N LYS A 580 0.18 18.30 -12.61
CA LYS A 580 0.71 17.30 -11.68
C LYS A 580 1.23 16.05 -12.39
N SER A 581 0.68 15.69 -13.55
CA SER A 581 1.04 14.50 -14.32
C SER A 581 2.47 14.53 -14.87
N VAL A 582 3.12 15.70 -14.92
CA VAL A 582 4.51 15.82 -15.39
C VAL A 582 5.55 15.50 -14.31
N TYR A 583 5.14 15.34 -13.07
CA TYR A 583 6.06 14.96 -11.99
C TYR A 583 6.16 13.44 -11.87
N ASN A 584 7.35 12.95 -11.48
CA ASN A 584 7.42 11.59 -10.96
C ASN A 584 6.50 11.44 -9.75
N PHE A 585 5.95 10.25 -9.53
CA PHE A 585 5.11 10.00 -8.35
C PHE A 585 5.85 10.40 -7.07
N ILE A 586 7.07 9.92 -6.85
CA ILE A 586 7.98 10.41 -5.83
C ILE A 586 9.05 11.26 -6.52
N ASN A 587 8.77 12.55 -6.59
CA ASN A 587 9.59 13.49 -7.34
C ASN A 587 10.84 13.90 -6.55
N PRO A 588 12.06 13.73 -7.08
CA PRO A 588 13.28 14.08 -6.37
C PRO A 588 13.43 15.60 -6.23
N LEU A 589 14.17 16.01 -5.22
CA LEU A 589 14.58 17.41 -5.03
C LEU A 589 15.97 17.47 -4.36
N ALA A 590 16.66 18.56 -4.55
CA ALA A 590 17.89 18.86 -3.84
C ALA A 590 18.01 20.34 -3.55
N VAL A 591 18.54 20.67 -2.36
CA VAL A 591 18.97 22.03 -2.02
C VAL A 591 20.47 22.14 -2.28
N ASP A 592 20.89 23.25 -2.90
CA ASP A 592 22.29 23.52 -3.17
C ASP A 592 23.08 23.60 -1.85
N PRO A 593 24.05 22.73 -1.61
CA PRO A 593 24.83 22.74 -0.38
C PRO A 593 25.72 24.00 -0.24
N ASN A 594 25.96 24.69 -1.36
CA ASN A 594 26.75 25.92 -1.40
C ASN A 594 25.84 27.14 -1.12
N GLY A 595 25.73 27.49 0.15
CA GLY A 595 24.88 28.60 0.59
C GLY A 595 23.45 28.25 0.91
N GLU A 596 22.90 27.08 0.46
CA GLU A 596 21.60 26.52 0.83
C GLU A 596 20.41 27.45 0.58
N ASP A 597 20.49 28.23 -0.47
CA ASP A 597 19.46 29.21 -0.85
C ASP A 597 18.81 28.92 -2.21
N ILE A 598 19.14 27.77 -2.81
CA ILE A 598 18.60 27.34 -4.11
C ILE A 598 18.02 25.92 -3.95
N LEU A 599 16.79 25.76 -4.39
CA LEU A 599 16.12 24.47 -4.52
C LEU A 599 16.07 24.06 -5.99
N TYR A 600 16.48 22.85 -6.27
CA TYR A 600 16.35 22.21 -7.59
C TYR A 600 15.32 21.09 -7.54
N MET A 601 14.46 21.02 -8.55
CA MET A 601 13.42 20.03 -8.65
C MET A 601 13.14 19.69 -10.12
N PRO A 602 13.17 18.42 -10.53
CA PRO A 602 12.72 18.01 -11.86
C PRO A 602 11.23 18.27 -12.07
N ILE A 603 10.89 18.63 -13.30
CA ILE A 603 9.54 18.82 -13.79
C ILE A 603 9.45 18.13 -15.14
N GLY A 604 9.19 16.85 -15.16
CA GLY A 604 9.30 16.01 -16.33
C GLY A 604 10.71 16.06 -16.94
N PRO A 605 10.85 16.49 -18.21
CA PRO A 605 12.13 16.56 -18.90
C PRO A 605 12.96 17.81 -18.58
N ARG A 606 12.52 18.68 -17.67
CA ARG A 606 13.21 19.92 -17.33
C ARG A 606 13.66 19.96 -15.88
N LEU A 607 14.80 20.58 -15.62
CA LEU A 607 15.19 20.91 -14.26
C LEU A 607 14.73 22.33 -13.90
N GLY A 608 13.96 22.43 -12.82
CA GLY A 608 13.56 23.70 -12.23
C GLY A 608 14.53 24.16 -11.16
N ARG A 609 14.73 25.48 -11.04
CA ARG A 609 15.52 26.18 -10.04
C ARG A 609 14.68 27.26 -9.37
N LEU A 610 14.62 27.23 -8.03
CA LEU A 610 14.02 28.28 -7.19
C LEU A 610 15.11 28.90 -6.32
N LYS A 611 15.40 30.18 -6.54
CA LYS A 611 16.36 30.96 -5.75
C LYS A 611 15.70 31.67 -4.57
N GLY A 612 16.50 31.99 -3.55
CA GLY A 612 16.07 32.77 -2.39
C GLY A 612 15.16 31.99 -1.45
N ILE A 613 15.34 30.67 -1.32
CA ILE A 613 14.50 29.85 -0.45
C ILE A 613 14.64 30.23 1.03
N LYS A 614 15.81 30.73 1.47
CA LYS A 614 16.01 31.20 2.85
C LYS A 614 15.10 32.38 3.18
N SER A 615 15.07 33.37 2.31
CA SER A 615 14.29 34.59 2.48
C SER A 615 12.79 34.43 2.18
N LEU A 616 12.39 33.32 1.56
CA LEU A 616 10.98 33.09 1.21
C LEU A 616 10.13 33.00 2.48
N PRO A 617 9.13 33.89 2.68
CA PRO A 617 8.35 33.90 3.91
C PRO A 617 7.51 32.62 4.03
N VAL A 618 7.38 32.13 5.26
CA VAL A 618 6.51 30.99 5.60
C VAL A 618 5.29 31.54 6.33
N ASN A 619 4.25 31.87 5.59
CA ASN A 619 3.12 32.68 6.02
C ASN A 619 1.75 31.97 5.91
N GLY A 620 1.74 30.65 5.73
CA GLY A 620 0.51 29.87 5.57
C GLY A 620 -0.06 29.86 4.14
N ASP A 621 0.58 30.53 3.19
CA ASP A 621 0.13 30.57 1.80
C ASP A 621 0.26 29.18 1.14
N MET A 622 -0.86 28.60 0.72
CA MET A 622 -0.93 27.29 0.11
C MET A 622 -1.11 27.34 -1.41
N ASN A 623 -1.05 28.52 -2.02
CA ASN A 623 -1.01 28.65 -3.46
C ASN A 623 0.36 28.27 -4.02
N LYS A 624 0.37 27.68 -5.20
CA LYS A 624 1.58 27.40 -5.96
C LYS A 624 2.34 28.71 -6.23
N LEU A 625 3.67 28.62 -6.36
CA LEU A 625 4.52 29.79 -6.47
C LEU A 625 4.58 30.31 -7.92
N LYS A 626 4.06 31.55 -8.14
CA LYS A 626 4.07 32.19 -9.45
C LYS A 626 5.43 32.87 -9.71
N ASP A 627 5.88 32.81 -10.98
CA ASP A 627 6.96 33.64 -11.58
C ASP A 627 8.29 33.64 -10.80
N ARG A 628 8.59 32.58 -10.05
CA ARG A 628 9.81 32.45 -9.24
C ARG A 628 10.73 31.33 -9.69
N TRP A 629 10.21 30.40 -10.46
CA TRP A 629 10.96 29.26 -10.95
C TRP A 629 11.58 29.54 -12.31
N GLU A 630 12.83 29.14 -12.46
CA GLU A 630 13.56 29.17 -13.74
C GLU A 630 13.79 27.73 -14.20
N PHE A 631 13.71 27.49 -15.51
CA PHE A 631 13.76 26.13 -16.04
C PHE A 631 14.84 25.97 -17.12
N THR A 632 15.43 24.77 -17.20
CA THR A 632 16.21 24.36 -18.39
C THR A 632 15.31 24.16 -19.59
N ASP A 633 15.92 24.06 -20.77
CA ASP A 633 15.26 23.45 -21.92
C ASP A 633 14.96 21.95 -21.61
N SER A 634 14.04 21.34 -22.35
CA SER A 634 13.70 19.92 -22.15
C SER A 634 14.86 19.02 -22.55
N VAL A 635 15.07 17.94 -21.80
CA VAL A 635 15.97 16.85 -22.19
C VAL A 635 15.39 16.19 -23.45
N VAL A 636 16.11 16.27 -24.53
CA VAL A 636 15.78 15.55 -25.76
C VAL A 636 16.77 14.39 -25.91
N VAL A 637 16.29 13.17 -25.77
CA VAL A 637 17.09 11.96 -26.07
C VAL A 637 17.05 11.65 -27.57
N SER A 638 17.97 10.80 -28.01
CA SER A 638 18.25 10.49 -29.42
C SER A 638 17.04 9.98 -30.25
N SER A 639 15.89 9.73 -29.61
CA SER A 639 14.65 9.25 -30.26
C SER A 639 13.57 10.32 -30.44
N ASN A 640 13.86 11.60 -30.18
CA ASN A 640 12.88 12.70 -30.12
C ASN A 640 11.79 12.53 -29.06
N VAL A 641 11.98 11.62 -28.10
CA VAL A 641 11.07 11.44 -26.96
C VAL A 641 11.66 12.23 -25.78
N ALA A 642 10.87 13.06 -25.15
CA ALA A 642 11.27 13.73 -23.91
C ALA A 642 11.46 12.69 -22.82
N ALA A 643 12.68 12.60 -22.25
CA ALA A 643 12.96 11.73 -21.11
C ALA A 643 12.68 12.47 -19.81
N GLU A 644 12.13 11.78 -18.83
CA GLU A 644 11.91 12.34 -17.49
C GLU A 644 13.19 12.31 -16.67
N ILE A 645 13.46 13.38 -15.93
CA ILE A 645 14.56 13.42 -14.97
C ILE A 645 14.13 12.68 -13.70
N THR A 646 14.87 11.64 -13.36
CA THR A 646 14.55 10.72 -12.26
C THR A 646 15.40 10.93 -11.01
N THR A 647 16.56 11.56 -11.15
CA THR A 647 17.47 11.84 -10.03
C THR A 647 18.33 13.06 -10.32
N LEU A 648 18.84 13.69 -9.25
CA LEU A 648 19.79 14.79 -9.35
C LEU A 648 20.77 14.75 -8.18
N ALA A 649 21.99 15.20 -8.45
CA ALA A 649 23.03 15.42 -7.45
C ALA A 649 23.67 16.79 -7.64
N VAL A 650 23.88 17.52 -6.54
CA VAL A 650 24.51 18.85 -6.52
C VAL A 650 25.87 18.70 -5.82
N SER A 651 26.93 19.23 -6.43
CA SER A 651 28.25 19.24 -5.83
C SER A 651 28.32 20.11 -4.56
N ALA A 652 29.05 19.64 -3.57
CA ALA A 652 29.34 20.40 -2.37
C ALA A 652 30.48 21.43 -2.56
N ASN A 653 31.29 21.29 -3.62
CA ASN A 653 32.47 22.15 -3.86
C ASN A 653 32.20 23.24 -4.89
N SER A 654 31.26 22.99 -5.79
CA SER A 654 30.81 23.93 -6.82
C SER A 654 29.32 23.79 -7.05
N HIS A 655 28.71 24.65 -7.79
CA HIS A 655 27.29 24.52 -8.14
C HIS A 655 27.05 23.57 -9.33
N THR A 656 27.93 22.61 -9.56
CA THR A 656 27.77 21.61 -10.61
C THR A 656 26.65 20.64 -10.24
N ILE A 657 25.73 20.38 -11.18
CA ILE A 657 24.66 19.43 -11.00
C ILE A 657 24.74 18.35 -12.08
N TYR A 658 24.47 17.14 -11.66
CA TYR A 658 24.22 16.03 -12.57
C TYR A 658 22.78 15.55 -12.42
N VAL A 659 22.13 15.24 -13.54
CA VAL A 659 20.78 14.68 -13.57
C VAL A 659 20.78 13.38 -14.37
N GLY A 660 20.03 12.41 -13.91
CA GLY A 660 19.78 11.15 -14.60
C GLY A 660 18.34 11.05 -15.05
N THR A 661 18.07 10.19 -16.04
CA THR A 661 16.75 10.05 -16.66
C THR A 661 16.21 8.63 -16.57
N ASN A 662 14.92 8.47 -16.86
CA ASN A 662 14.27 7.16 -17.03
C ASN A 662 14.70 6.43 -18.32
N ASN A 663 15.55 7.03 -19.14
CA ASN A 663 16.07 6.50 -20.39
C ASN A 663 17.61 6.45 -20.37
N ARG A 664 18.24 6.01 -19.26
CA ARG A 664 19.67 5.80 -19.06
C ARG A 664 20.60 7.01 -19.16
N ASP A 665 20.15 8.14 -19.70
CA ASP A 665 21.03 9.27 -19.98
C ASP A 665 21.36 10.05 -18.72
N VAL A 666 22.58 10.56 -18.67
CA VAL A 666 23.08 11.46 -17.63
C VAL A 666 23.52 12.76 -18.27
N PHE A 667 23.14 13.87 -17.65
CA PHE A 667 23.48 15.21 -18.11
C PHE A 667 24.18 15.98 -17.01
N ARG A 668 25.12 16.84 -17.41
CA ARG A 668 25.65 17.89 -16.57
C ARG A 668 24.89 19.18 -16.82
N ILE A 669 24.49 19.85 -15.75
CA ILE A 669 23.81 21.16 -15.81
C ILE A 669 24.88 22.23 -15.63
N ASN A 670 24.98 23.12 -16.60
CA ASN A 670 25.86 24.28 -16.57
C ASN A 670 25.06 25.51 -16.06
N ASN A 671 25.75 26.47 -15.43
CA ASN A 671 25.15 27.68 -14.87
C ASN A 671 24.01 27.39 -13.89
N ALA A 672 24.13 26.32 -13.11
CA ALA A 672 23.05 25.86 -12.26
C ALA A 672 22.65 26.89 -11.20
N HIS A 673 23.60 27.64 -10.65
CA HIS A 673 23.34 28.66 -9.60
C HIS A 673 22.96 30.02 -10.17
N GLU A 674 23.46 30.38 -11.38
CA GLU A 674 23.24 31.70 -11.97
C GLU A 674 23.21 31.64 -13.49
N GLY A 675 22.54 32.61 -14.13
CA GLY A 675 22.40 32.67 -15.58
C GLY A 675 21.41 31.64 -16.14
N LYS A 676 21.41 31.47 -17.46
CA LYS A 676 20.57 30.46 -18.13
C LYS A 676 21.17 29.08 -17.94
N MET A 677 20.41 28.20 -17.28
CA MET A 677 20.76 26.80 -17.15
C MET A 677 20.75 26.10 -18.50
N THR A 678 21.80 25.32 -18.80
CA THR A 678 21.88 24.49 -20.02
C THR A 678 22.31 23.07 -19.64
N MET A 679 21.86 22.08 -20.43
CA MET A 679 22.21 20.68 -20.21
C MET A 679 23.25 20.23 -21.24
N THR A 680 24.29 19.54 -20.75
CA THR A 680 25.30 18.89 -21.58
C THR A 680 25.23 17.39 -21.38
N PRO A 681 24.94 16.58 -22.41
CA PRO A 681 24.92 15.13 -22.26
C PRO A 681 26.32 14.57 -22.00
N LEU A 682 26.40 13.58 -21.14
CA LEU A 682 27.64 12.84 -20.89
C LEU A 682 27.68 11.63 -21.84
N SER A 683 28.31 11.80 -23.00
CA SER A 683 28.30 10.84 -24.12
C SER A 683 29.04 9.51 -23.84
N THR A 684 29.77 9.40 -22.75
CA THR A 684 30.54 8.22 -22.37
C THR A 684 29.74 7.16 -21.63
N PHE A 685 28.54 7.49 -21.15
CA PHE A 685 27.65 6.57 -20.43
C PHE A 685 26.61 5.93 -21.37
N ARG A 686 27.05 5.19 -22.36
CA ARG A 686 26.15 4.37 -23.17
C ARG A 686 26.09 2.96 -22.62
N LEU A 687 25.21 2.72 -21.67
CA LEU A 687 24.80 1.38 -21.34
C LEU A 687 23.90 0.79 -22.44
N PRO A 688 23.79 -0.55 -22.53
CA PRO A 688 22.84 -1.20 -23.43
C PRO A 688 21.43 -0.66 -23.30
N SER A 689 20.60 -0.79 -24.30
CA SER A 689 19.25 -0.22 -24.42
C SER A 689 18.43 -0.25 -23.13
N GLY A 690 17.90 0.89 -22.72
CA GLY A 690 17.05 1.08 -21.53
C GLY A 690 17.86 1.39 -20.25
N GLY A 691 17.18 1.61 -19.16
CA GLY A 691 17.77 1.80 -17.84
C GLY A 691 17.30 3.06 -17.16
N PHE A 692 16.79 2.89 -15.94
CA PHE A 692 16.36 3.97 -15.08
C PHE A 692 17.50 4.41 -14.18
N VAL A 693 17.95 5.66 -14.32
CA VAL A 693 18.97 6.22 -13.44
C VAL A 693 18.33 6.54 -12.09
N ASN A 694 18.61 5.72 -11.09
CA ASN A 694 17.99 5.83 -9.78
C ASN A 694 18.75 6.76 -8.84
N SER A 695 20.09 6.82 -8.95
CA SER A 695 20.91 7.64 -8.07
C SER A 695 22.18 8.09 -8.75
N ILE A 696 22.60 9.31 -8.45
CA ILE A 696 23.90 9.87 -8.81
C ILE A 696 24.56 10.37 -7.53
N THR A 697 25.84 10.04 -7.38
CA THR A 697 26.68 10.56 -6.30
C THR A 697 27.93 11.18 -6.91
N ILE A 698 28.24 12.41 -6.51
CA ILE A 698 29.44 13.14 -6.92
C ILE A 698 30.55 12.82 -5.93
N ASP A 699 31.78 12.59 -6.43
CA ASP A 699 32.94 12.42 -5.59
C ASP A 699 33.15 13.72 -4.78
N PRO A 700 33.31 13.65 -3.45
CA PRO A 700 33.44 14.86 -2.61
C PRO A 700 34.73 15.65 -2.89
N ASP A 701 35.72 15.01 -3.49
CA ASP A 701 37.04 15.62 -3.78
C ASP A 701 37.21 16.02 -5.26
N ASP A 702 36.31 15.56 -6.16
CA ASP A 702 36.41 15.83 -7.60
C ASP A 702 35.04 15.87 -8.27
N ASP A 703 34.53 17.06 -8.55
CA ASP A 703 33.23 17.29 -9.18
C ASP A 703 33.05 16.64 -10.57
N ASN A 704 34.13 16.21 -11.22
CA ASN A 704 34.09 15.55 -12.51
C ASN A 704 33.98 14.02 -12.38
N LYS A 705 34.07 13.49 -11.16
CA LYS A 705 33.86 12.08 -10.90
C LYS A 705 32.47 11.87 -10.30
N VAL A 706 31.70 11.06 -10.99
CA VAL A 706 30.35 10.68 -10.55
C VAL A 706 30.16 9.18 -10.55
N PHE A 707 29.40 8.70 -9.57
CA PHE A 707 28.92 7.31 -9.52
C PHE A 707 27.44 7.34 -9.89
N VAL A 708 27.08 6.53 -10.87
CA VAL A 708 25.71 6.43 -11.38
C VAL A 708 25.17 5.04 -11.07
N CYS A 709 24.00 4.97 -10.48
CA CYS A 709 23.32 3.73 -10.13
C CYS A 709 22.07 3.57 -10.98
N TYR A 710 21.94 2.42 -11.60
CA TYR A 710 20.73 1.99 -12.32
C TYR A 710 19.98 1.00 -11.45
N SER A 711 18.68 1.11 -11.38
CA SER A 711 17.87 0.22 -10.55
C SER A 711 17.29 -0.98 -11.29
N ASN A 712 17.33 -0.97 -12.61
CA ASN A 712 16.83 -2.06 -13.43
C ASN A 712 17.66 -3.33 -13.27
N TYR A 713 17.00 -4.46 -13.23
CA TYR A 713 17.68 -5.76 -13.27
C TYR A 713 18.39 -5.97 -14.61
N ASN A 714 19.52 -6.68 -14.56
CA ASN A 714 20.39 -7.02 -15.69
C ASN A 714 21.00 -5.81 -16.44
N VAL A 715 20.95 -4.63 -15.88
CA VAL A 715 21.68 -3.46 -16.36
C VAL A 715 22.98 -3.37 -15.57
N ASN A 716 24.10 -3.78 -16.20
CA ASN A 716 25.45 -3.79 -15.62
C ASN A 716 26.36 -2.75 -16.28
#